data_1a3c42003ec5a21c2372d79ffc4921ab
#
_entry.id   1a3c42003ec5a21c2372d79ffc4921ab
#
_cell.length_a   1.000
_cell.length_b   1.000
_cell.length_c   1.000
_cell.angle_alpha   90.00
_cell.angle_beta   90.00
_cell.angle_gamma   90.00
#
_symmetry.space_group_name_H-M   'P 1'
#
loop_
_entity.id
_entity.type
_entity.pdbx_description
1 polymer ?
#
loop_
_entity_poly.entity_id
_entity_poly.type
_entity_poly.pdbx_seq_one_letter_code
_entity_poly.pdbx_strand_id
1 'polypeptide(L)'
;MVNIGEIKYAYALHDSFSRPNGKIAKLFGMCKFMMNHKIIPYNEKVNPVMSAAMQFSTMSRLLTATVCYDYVYPLDYKVVRCQRKGLMPIASTTVDYAKLLVGSLASKEKELESIKNEEFKHSLHLCLDGVRTIIGNVRNITLANNDVRSGLLRTYFDRMLDKPCESFDEAIQRILFYNGLFWLNKHKQNGIGRLDLILYPYYKADLEKGVITKDSAKQMLHNMYLVLGKDMAFKSAALLGDTGQVIILGGIDEQGQNVENDITHMLLEIFTETPKPDPKLILRVNSHTSDELWKKAIKCILRGSGSPLLMNEDVIMPLMKSFGYATEDVYNFGTSACWEPLIIGKSLDQNNCIKNITILDALETTLSNYSNDSYQSLLDHLGLEIAKRIAEHDLHVEFDRAPILSLFFDDCIKKEKDFSEGGAKYNHHGLLVVGLPNLINSILNIKKYVFDTKLCSLKDCLSCIQNDYTGHEDLRLLFKDGALKFGSDSEEVVSLTNHIMEQIGAAVAKRTMFGEKIKVGFSSPSYIGLAKEYPASLDGRHKGDPFAVHISPISSNIDISEILDFASSLKYEGNRMNGNVVDFIVPASYTKNPDKLVTILKTACKKGIFELQLNVLDKKTLIDAKAHPEKYPNLIVRVWGFSAYFNDLPEEYKDNLIQRAELYE
;
A
#
# COMPACT_ATOMS: atom_id res chain seq x y z
N MET A 1 -21.95 28.20 5.42
CA MET A 1 -22.44 27.28 6.49
C MET A 1 -22.14 25.87 6.03
N VAL A 2 -21.59 25.05 6.92
CA VAL A 2 -21.34 23.62 6.64
C VAL A 2 -22.67 22.92 6.55
N ASN A 3 -22.96 22.20 5.48
CA ASN A 3 -24.21 21.48 5.36
C ASN A 3 -24.15 20.11 6.07
N ILE A 4 -25.31 19.57 6.45
CA ILE A 4 -25.39 18.29 7.19
C ILE A 4 -24.77 17.12 6.40
N GLY A 5 -24.82 17.16 5.06
CA GLY A 5 -24.23 16.14 4.20
C GLY A 5 -22.71 16.12 4.28
N GLU A 6 -22.07 17.30 4.27
CA GLU A 6 -20.63 17.46 4.43
C GLU A 6 -20.15 17.00 5.81
N ILE A 7 -20.92 17.31 6.86
CA ILE A 7 -20.62 16.87 8.22
C ILE A 7 -20.69 15.35 8.32
N LYS A 8 -21.74 14.73 7.75
CA LYS A 8 -21.89 13.27 7.71
C LYS A 8 -20.72 12.61 6.99
N TYR A 9 -20.28 13.21 5.88
CA TYR A 9 -19.18 12.68 5.10
C TYR A 9 -17.83 12.85 5.83
N ALA A 10 -17.58 14.02 6.42
CA ALA A 10 -16.39 14.28 7.22
C ALA A 10 -16.30 13.34 8.44
N TYR A 11 -17.43 13.13 9.15
CA TYR A 11 -17.52 12.16 10.24
C TYR A 11 -17.28 10.75 9.75
N ALA A 12 -17.84 10.39 8.59
CA ALA A 12 -17.64 9.09 7.98
C ALA A 12 -16.19 8.78 7.63
N LEU A 13 -15.42 9.78 7.22
CA LEU A 13 -14.01 9.64 6.89
C LEU A 13 -13.09 9.67 8.13
N HIS A 14 -13.53 10.36 9.19
CA HIS A 14 -12.69 10.61 10.36
C HIS A 14 -12.67 9.42 11.33
N ASP A 15 -13.77 8.73 11.51
CA ASP A 15 -13.96 7.76 12.58
C ASP A 15 -14.67 6.49 12.09
N SER A 16 -13.97 5.67 11.31
CA SER A 16 -14.56 4.45 10.76
C SER A 16 -14.54 3.26 11.74
N PHE A 17 -13.65 3.26 12.74
CA PHE A 17 -13.50 2.14 13.69
C PHE A 17 -14.41 2.24 14.92
N SER A 18 -14.63 3.44 15.43
CA SER A 18 -15.40 3.65 16.67
C SER A 18 -16.88 3.95 16.45
N ARG A 19 -17.40 3.69 15.24
CA ARG A 19 -18.80 4.02 14.93
C ARG A 19 -19.76 3.13 15.71
N PRO A 20 -20.57 3.73 16.57
CA PRO A 20 -21.61 2.97 17.26
C PRO A 20 -22.64 2.45 16.27
N ASN A 21 -23.09 1.21 16.47
CA ASN A 21 -24.18 0.62 15.71
C ASN A 21 -25.52 1.26 16.07
N GLY A 22 -26.34 1.56 15.04
CA GLY A 22 -27.67 2.11 15.21
C GLY A 22 -27.80 3.61 14.84
N LYS A 23 -28.98 4.01 14.35
CA LYS A 23 -29.23 5.37 13.84
C LYS A 23 -29.06 6.46 14.91
N ILE A 24 -29.57 6.21 16.12
CA ILE A 24 -29.51 7.17 17.25
C ILE A 24 -28.06 7.33 17.72
N ALA A 25 -27.34 6.22 17.91
CA ALA A 25 -25.94 6.25 18.34
C ALA A 25 -25.03 6.94 17.30
N LYS A 26 -25.28 6.75 15.99
CA LYS A 26 -24.60 7.49 14.91
C LYS A 26 -24.87 8.99 14.97
N LEU A 27 -26.10 9.40 15.29
CA LEU A 27 -26.45 10.81 15.44
C LEU A 27 -25.71 11.45 16.63
N PHE A 28 -25.68 10.78 17.78
CA PHE A 28 -24.91 11.23 18.95
C PHE A 28 -23.41 11.32 18.65
N GLY A 29 -22.86 10.31 17.96
CA GLY A 29 -21.46 10.34 17.52
C GLY A 29 -21.15 11.54 16.62
N MET A 30 -22.04 11.83 15.68
CA MET A 30 -21.91 13.00 14.80
C MET A 30 -22.01 14.33 15.56
N CYS A 31 -22.94 14.45 16.52
CA CYS A 31 -23.02 15.64 17.38
C CYS A 31 -21.77 15.83 18.23
N LYS A 32 -21.25 14.75 18.83
CA LYS A 32 -19.99 14.78 19.58
C LYS A 32 -18.80 15.15 18.69
N PHE A 33 -18.75 14.65 17.47
CA PHE A 33 -17.74 15.02 16.47
C PHE A 33 -17.79 16.51 16.16
N MET A 34 -18.98 17.06 15.87
CA MET A 34 -19.16 18.50 15.61
C MET A 34 -18.75 19.40 16.77
N MET A 35 -19.02 18.96 18.01
CA MET A 35 -18.62 19.73 19.21
C MET A 35 -17.11 19.72 19.45
N ASN A 36 -16.43 18.64 19.07
CA ASN A 36 -15.01 18.43 19.37
C ASN A 36 -14.06 18.81 18.24
N HIS A 37 -14.59 19.11 17.02
CA HIS A 37 -13.77 19.36 15.85
C HIS A 37 -14.10 20.70 15.20
N LYS A 38 -13.06 21.36 14.70
CA LYS A 38 -13.19 22.55 13.85
C LYS A 38 -13.35 22.08 12.41
N ILE A 39 -14.57 22.14 11.88
CA ILE A 39 -14.91 21.66 10.54
C ILE A 39 -14.76 22.81 9.55
N ILE A 40 -13.89 22.65 8.55
CA ILE A 40 -13.63 23.62 7.49
C ILE A 40 -14.48 23.27 6.27
N PRO A 41 -15.47 24.12 5.90
CA PRO A 41 -16.38 23.84 4.79
C PRO A 41 -15.67 23.89 3.43
N TYR A 42 -16.22 23.16 2.47
CA TYR A 42 -15.87 23.29 1.06
C TYR A 42 -16.58 24.54 0.50
N ASN A 43 -15.91 25.31 -0.37
CA ASN A 43 -16.49 26.47 -1.03
C ASN A 43 -16.86 26.15 -2.48
N GLU A 44 -18.14 25.95 -2.74
CA GLU A 44 -18.67 25.64 -4.06
C GLU A 44 -18.70 26.84 -5.05
N LYS A 45 -18.42 28.07 -4.56
CA LYS A 45 -18.50 29.30 -5.38
C LYS A 45 -17.19 29.59 -6.13
N VAL A 46 -16.14 28.84 -5.86
CA VAL A 46 -14.84 29.00 -6.50
C VAL A 46 -14.42 27.70 -7.18
N ASN A 47 -13.39 27.78 -8.01
CA ASN A 47 -12.75 26.60 -8.59
C ASN A 47 -12.41 25.56 -7.49
N PRO A 48 -12.57 24.26 -7.75
CA PRO A 48 -12.28 23.20 -6.77
C PRO A 48 -10.85 23.24 -6.19
N VAL A 49 -9.83 23.55 -6.99
CA VAL A 49 -8.44 23.68 -6.54
C VAL A 49 -8.29 24.85 -5.59
N MET A 50 -8.89 26.00 -5.93
CA MET A 50 -8.95 27.18 -5.09
C MET A 50 -9.67 26.89 -3.76
N SER A 51 -10.79 26.17 -3.80
CA SER A 51 -11.51 25.78 -2.58
C SER A 51 -10.64 24.95 -1.63
N ALA A 52 -9.92 23.96 -2.17
CA ALA A 52 -8.98 23.13 -1.39
C ALA A 52 -7.83 23.98 -0.79
N ALA A 53 -7.28 24.92 -1.56
CA ALA A 53 -6.23 25.83 -1.10
C ALA A 53 -6.73 26.77 0.02
N MET A 54 -7.94 27.33 -0.11
CA MET A 54 -8.58 28.14 0.93
C MET A 54 -8.85 27.34 2.21
N GLN A 55 -9.27 26.09 2.07
CA GLN A 55 -9.44 25.20 3.22
C GLN A 55 -8.10 25.00 3.94
N PHE A 56 -7.01 24.70 3.20
CA PHE A 56 -5.68 24.54 3.79
C PHE A 56 -5.20 25.82 4.48
N SER A 57 -5.33 26.98 3.84
CA SER A 57 -5.01 28.27 4.45
C SER A 57 -5.81 28.54 5.74
N THR A 58 -7.07 28.14 5.81
CA THR A 58 -7.87 28.25 7.02
C THR A 58 -7.40 27.26 8.10
N MET A 59 -7.13 26.02 7.72
CA MET A 59 -6.62 24.98 8.63
C MET A 59 -5.30 25.41 9.27
N SER A 60 -4.38 25.96 8.49
CA SER A 60 -3.04 26.36 8.96
C SER A 60 -3.08 27.39 10.09
N ARG A 61 -4.08 28.27 10.11
CA ARG A 61 -4.30 29.25 11.19
C ARG A 61 -4.85 28.64 12.48
N LEU A 62 -5.49 27.48 12.37
CA LEU A 62 -6.18 26.83 13.49
C LEU A 62 -5.36 25.72 14.13
N LEU A 63 -4.25 25.35 13.50
CA LEU A 63 -3.39 24.27 13.94
C LEU A 63 -2.66 24.58 15.23
N THR A 64 -2.65 23.58 16.12
CA THR A 64 -1.77 23.52 17.28
C THR A 64 -0.77 22.38 17.05
N ALA A 65 0.52 22.71 17.01
CA ALA A 65 1.57 21.69 16.93
C ALA A 65 1.93 21.18 18.33
N THR A 66 2.32 19.93 18.42
CA THR A 66 2.81 19.32 19.65
C THR A 66 4.23 18.81 19.45
N VAL A 67 5.09 18.97 20.46
CA VAL A 67 6.39 18.31 20.51
C VAL A 67 6.17 16.90 21.05
N CYS A 68 6.67 15.90 20.32
CA CYS A 68 6.53 14.49 20.65
C CYS A 68 7.84 13.77 20.33
N TYR A 69 8.41 13.07 21.31
CA TYR A 69 9.70 12.39 21.15
C TYR A 69 10.78 13.32 20.55
N ASP A 70 10.91 14.51 21.08
CA ASP A 70 11.84 15.58 20.66
C ASP A 70 11.58 16.23 19.29
N TYR A 71 10.50 15.85 18.59
CA TYR A 71 10.16 16.41 17.28
C TYR A 71 8.78 17.07 17.25
N VAL A 72 8.62 18.02 16.36
CA VAL A 72 7.32 18.64 16.06
C VAL A 72 6.66 17.87 14.93
N TYR A 73 5.43 17.41 15.18
CA TYR A 73 4.59 16.79 14.17
C TYR A 73 3.29 17.58 14.02
N PRO A 74 3.06 18.26 12.88
CA PRO A 74 1.99 19.24 12.75
C PRO A 74 0.64 18.60 12.38
N LEU A 75 0.29 17.48 13.02
CA LEU A 75 -0.99 16.81 12.81
C LEU A 75 -1.94 17.14 13.97
N ASP A 76 -2.97 17.92 13.70
CA ASP A 76 -4.03 18.26 14.65
C ASP A 76 -5.35 17.57 14.24
N TYR A 77 -5.77 16.62 15.04
CA TYR A 77 -6.99 15.83 14.83
C TYR A 77 -8.28 16.62 14.96
N LYS A 78 -8.24 17.74 15.66
CA LYS A 78 -9.40 18.59 15.91
C LYS A 78 -9.75 19.49 14.73
N VAL A 79 -8.86 19.61 13.74
CA VAL A 79 -9.11 20.39 12.53
C VAL A 79 -9.38 19.45 11.36
N VAL A 80 -10.56 19.55 10.77
CA VAL A 80 -11.02 18.65 9.72
C VAL A 80 -11.59 19.44 8.56
N ARG A 81 -11.10 19.22 7.35
CA ARG A 81 -11.71 19.77 6.14
C ARG A 81 -12.82 18.89 5.61
N CYS A 82 -13.89 19.47 5.09
CA CYS A 82 -14.90 18.80 4.32
C CYS A 82 -14.37 18.52 2.91
N GLN A 83 -14.67 17.32 2.40
CA GLN A 83 -14.46 16.96 1.00
C GLN A 83 -15.79 17.02 0.24
N ARG A 84 -15.75 17.33 -1.04
CA ARG A 84 -16.91 17.26 -1.90
C ARG A 84 -17.39 15.80 -1.99
N LYS A 85 -18.70 15.59 -1.88
CA LYS A 85 -19.30 14.25 -1.98
C LYS A 85 -19.03 13.67 -3.38
N GLY A 86 -18.63 12.41 -3.42
CA GLY A 86 -18.37 11.67 -4.67
C GLY A 86 -16.92 11.69 -5.12
N LEU A 87 -16.09 12.58 -4.57
CA LEU A 87 -14.66 12.58 -4.87
C LEU A 87 -13.92 11.53 -4.03
N MET A 88 -12.96 10.86 -4.64
CA MET A 88 -12.04 9.97 -3.94
C MET A 88 -10.89 10.76 -3.32
N PRO A 89 -10.53 10.50 -2.06
CA PRO A 89 -9.30 11.08 -1.50
C PRO A 89 -8.09 10.54 -2.28
N ILE A 90 -7.10 11.40 -2.51
CA ILE A 90 -5.80 10.94 -2.98
C ILE A 90 -5.18 10.05 -1.89
N ALA A 91 -4.68 8.91 -2.31
CA ALA A 91 -3.99 7.95 -1.46
C ALA A 91 -2.76 7.41 -2.20
N SER A 92 -1.95 6.59 -1.52
CA SER A 92 -0.79 5.93 -2.15
C SER A 92 0.15 6.92 -2.84
N THR A 93 0.62 7.94 -2.10
CA THR A 93 1.57 8.95 -2.60
C THR A 93 2.87 8.91 -1.80
N THR A 94 3.99 9.17 -2.46
CA THR A 94 5.28 9.36 -1.80
C THR A 94 5.97 10.57 -2.40
N VAL A 95 6.11 11.62 -1.61
CA VAL A 95 6.81 12.84 -2.00
C VAL A 95 8.32 12.59 -2.02
N ASP A 96 9.04 13.29 -2.85
CA ASP A 96 10.51 13.26 -2.85
C ASP A 96 11.06 14.11 -1.70
N TYR A 97 11.25 13.49 -0.54
CA TYR A 97 11.80 14.16 0.62
C TYR A 97 13.24 14.65 0.42
N ALA A 98 14.03 14.02 -0.45
CA ALA A 98 15.38 14.53 -0.75
C ALA A 98 15.31 15.93 -1.34
N LYS A 99 14.37 16.18 -2.27
CA LYS A 99 14.13 17.54 -2.81
C LYS A 99 13.64 18.52 -1.74
N LEU A 100 12.81 18.07 -0.79
CA LEU A 100 12.35 18.92 0.30
C LEU A 100 13.47 19.31 1.27
N LEU A 101 14.47 18.45 1.45
CA LEU A 101 15.61 18.74 2.31
C LEU A 101 16.59 19.75 1.70
N VAL A 102 16.83 19.66 0.39
CA VAL A 102 17.73 20.61 -0.31
C VAL A 102 17.02 21.91 -0.72
N GLY A 103 15.69 21.94 -0.73
CA GLY A 103 14.88 23.08 -1.04
C GLY A 103 14.56 23.96 0.17
N SER A 104 13.88 25.09 -0.10
CA SER A 104 13.30 25.99 0.89
C SER A 104 11.96 26.53 0.39
N LEU A 105 11.17 27.16 1.28
CA LEU A 105 9.94 27.81 0.83
C LEU A 105 10.22 28.99 -0.13
N ALA A 106 11.32 29.72 0.06
CA ALA A 106 11.72 30.79 -0.86
C ALA A 106 12.09 30.26 -2.25
N SER A 107 12.76 29.09 -2.33
CA SER A 107 13.04 28.47 -3.62
C SER A 107 11.76 28.02 -4.31
N LYS A 108 10.80 27.48 -3.55
CA LYS A 108 9.50 27.06 -4.08
C LYS A 108 8.67 28.24 -4.58
N GLU A 109 8.72 29.38 -3.89
CA GLU A 109 8.05 30.61 -4.32
C GLU A 109 8.56 31.10 -5.68
N LYS A 110 9.88 31.04 -5.92
CA LYS A 110 10.47 31.39 -7.22
C LYS A 110 9.97 30.47 -8.35
N GLU A 111 9.73 29.17 -8.06
CA GLU A 111 9.17 28.25 -9.05
C GLU A 111 7.75 28.68 -9.49
N LEU A 112 6.93 29.21 -8.54
CA LEU A 112 5.58 29.66 -8.81
C LEU A 112 5.52 30.89 -9.75
N GLU A 113 6.58 31.68 -9.83
CA GLU A 113 6.64 32.83 -10.75
C GLU A 113 6.53 32.43 -12.23
N SER A 114 6.87 31.18 -12.58
CA SER A 114 6.79 30.66 -13.94
C SER A 114 5.35 30.35 -14.42
N ILE A 115 4.39 30.30 -13.50
CA ILE A 115 2.99 29.93 -13.76
C ILE A 115 2.26 31.10 -14.43
N LYS A 116 1.59 30.83 -15.55
CA LYS A 116 0.79 31.79 -16.31
C LYS A 116 -0.68 31.79 -15.90
N ASN A 117 -1.21 30.65 -15.48
CA ASN A 117 -2.58 30.52 -14.98
C ASN A 117 -2.68 31.16 -13.59
N GLU A 118 -3.17 32.39 -13.53
CA GLU A 118 -3.24 33.19 -12.30
C GLU A 118 -4.07 32.54 -11.19
N GLU A 119 -5.15 31.84 -11.54
CA GLU A 119 -5.98 31.15 -10.53
C GLU A 119 -5.25 29.95 -9.92
N PHE A 120 -4.57 29.15 -10.74
CA PHE A 120 -3.74 28.05 -10.25
C PHE A 120 -2.55 28.57 -9.43
N LYS A 121 -1.86 29.60 -9.92
CA LYS A 121 -0.77 30.31 -9.20
C LYS A 121 -1.21 30.78 -7.83
N HIS A 122 -2.36 31.48 -7.76
CA HIS A 122 -2.91 31.96 -6.51
C HIS A 122 -3.27 30.83 -5.53
N SER A 123 -3.81 29.72 -6.04
CA SER A 123 -4.10 28.53 -5.21
C SER A 123 -2.83 27.96 -4.57
N LEU A 124 -1.73 27.89 -5.31
CA LEU A 124 -0.46 27.39 -4.81
C LEU A 124 0.19 28.38 -3.80
N HIS A 125 0.10 29.70 -4.04
CA HIS A 125 0.54 30.72 -3.09
C HIS A 125 -0.22 30.61 -1.76
N LEU A 126 -1.54 30.43 -1.78
CA LEU A 126 -2.33 30.20 -0.56
C LEU A 126 -1.84 28.98 0.23
N CYS A 127 -1.46 27.90 -0.47
CA CYS A 127 -0.90 26.72 0.17
C CYS A 127 0.48 27.02 0.77
N LEU A 128 1.36 27.72 0.05
CA LEU A 128 2.70 28.07 0.51
C LEU A 128 2.65 28.99 1.73
N ASP A 129 1.75 29.98 1.74
CA ASP A 129 1.49 30.87 2.88
C ASP A 129 0.89 30.11 4.07
N GLY A 130 0.07 29.08 3.80
CA GLY A 130 -0.40 28.16 4.81
C GLY A 130 0.74 27.42 5.51
N VAL A 131 1.72 26.93 4.74
CA VAL A 131 2.93 26.28 5.31
C VAL A 131 3.73 27.27 6.16
N ARG A 132 3.95 28.53 5.69
CA ARG A 132 4.60 29.59 6.47
C ARG A 132 3.86 29.88 7.77
N THR A 133 2.53 29.92 7.72
CA THR A 133 1.69 30.13 8.91
C THR A 133 1.90 29.01 9.94
N ILE A 134 1.96 27.75 9.52
CA ILE A 134 2.21 26.62 10.41
C ILE A 134 3.61 26.72 11.03
N ILE A 135 4.64 27.07 10.25
CA ILE A 135 6.00 27.31 10.74
C ILE A 135 5.99 28.42 11.81
N GLY A 136 5.28 29.50 11.57
CA GLY A 136 5.11 30.57 12.55
C GLY A 136 4.44 30.11 13.85
N ASN A 137 3.38 29.31 13.75
CA ASN A 137 2.70 28.74 14.92
C ASN A 137 3.63 27.80 15.72
N VAL A 138 4.40 26.94 15.04
CA VAL A 138 5.39 26.06 15.66
C VAL A 138 6.46 26.88 16.37
N ARG A 139 6.96 27.91 15.72
CA ARG A 139 7.94 28.84 16.31
C ARG A 139 7.44 29.45 17.60
N ASN A 140 6.21 29.93 17.64
CA ASN A 140 5.60 30.52 18.84
C ASN A 140 5.48 29.54 20.00
N ILE A 141 5.13 28.27 19.70
CA ILE A 141 5.04 27.19 20.70
C ILE A 141 6.42 26.89 21.28
N THR A 142 7.45 26.80 20.46
CA THR A 142 8.83 26.57 20.91
C THR A 142 9.44 27.77 21.61
N LEU A 143 8.96 29.00 21.36
CA LEU A 143 9.35 30.22 22.10
C LEU A 143 8.86 30.22 23.55
N ALA A 144 7.75 29.56 23.83
CA ALA A 144 7.23 29.44 25.20
C ALA A 144 8.13 28.60 26.12
N ASN A 145 9.00 27.78 25.54
CA ASN A 145 9.93 26.89 26.24
C ASN A 145 11.37 27.42 26.09
N ASN A 146 12.08 27.59 27.18
CA ASN A 146 13.46 28.12 27.18
C ASN A 146 14.54 27.02 27.29
N ASP A 147 14.25 25.83 26.82
CA ASP A 147 15.18 24.69 26.79
C ASP A 147 16.00 24.66 25.48
N VAL A 148 17.10 23.91 25.50
CA VAL A 148 18.05 23.80 24.39
C VAL A 148 17.35 23.17 23.15
N ARG A 149 16.49 22.16 23.36
CA ARG A 149 15.79 21.48 22.26
C ARG A 149 14.83 22.41 21.53
N SER A 150 14.07 23.21 22.27
CA SER A 150 13.18 24.24 21.69
C SER A 150 13.96 25.29 20.91
N GLY A 151 15.16 25.65 21.35
CA GLY A 151 16.08 26.53 20.61
C GLY A 151 16.52 25.95 19.26
N LEU A 152 16.91 24.69 19.23
CA LEU A 152 17.29 23.99 18.01
C LEU A 152 16.10 23.88 17.03
N LEU A 153 14.93 23.47 17.51
CA LEU A 153 13.72 23.39 16.69
C LEU A 153 13.39 24.74 16.03
N ARG A 154 13.47 25.85 16.77
CA ARG A 154 13.28 27.19 16.17
C ARG A 154 14.25 27.45 15.04
N THR A 155 15.52 27.15 15.22
CA THR A 155 16.53 27.27 14.17
C THR A 155 16.19 26.47 12.94
N TYR A 156 15.74 25.20 13.09
CA TYR A 156 15.36 24.35 11.98
C TYR A 156 14.17 24.91 11.20
N PHE A 157 13.14 25.42 11.90
CA PHE A 157 11.98 26.01 11.26
C PHE A 157 12.28 27.36 10.60
N ASP A 158 13.16 28.20 11.19
CA ASP A 158 13.61 29.44 10.55
C ASP A 158 14.37 29.11 9.25
N ARG A 159 15.24 28.11 9.26
CA ARG A 159 16.00 27.67 8.07
C ARG A 159 15.11 27.12 6.95
N MET A 160 14.00 26.46 7.27
CA MET A 160 13.05 25.98 6.26
C MET A 160 12.48 27.08 5.37
N LEU A 161 12.48 28.32 5.84
CA LEU A 161 11.95 29.45 5.09
C LEU A 161 12.81 29.77 3.85
N ASP A 162 14.14 29.76 4.00
CA ASP A 162 15.05 30.28 2.99
C ASP A 162 16.32 29.46 2.73
N LYS A 163 16.58 28.39 3.51
CA LYS A 163 17.83 27.62 3.47
C LYS A 163 17.60 26.12 3.31
N PRO A 164 18.52 25.41 2.65
CA PRO A 164 18.54 23.95 2.66
C PRO A 164 18.80 23.40 4.06
N CYS A 165 18.49 22.12 4.25
CA CYS A 165 18.82 21.37 5.45
C CYS A 165 20.35 21.18 5.58
N GLU A 166 20.88 21.23 6.81
CA GLU A 166 22.32 21.11 7.07
C GLU A 166 22.69 19.93 7.97
N SER A 167 21.79 19.43 8.81
CA SER A 167 22.11 18.43 9.82
C SER A 167 21.16 17.23 9.78
N PHE A 168 21.62 16.13 10.35
CA PHE A 168 20.84 14.89 10.44
C PHE A 168 19.55 15.05 11.25
N ASP A 169 19.63 15.75 12.38
CA ASP A 169 18.48 16.03 13.25
C ASP A 169 17.47 16.97 12.56
N GLU A 170 17.95 18.00 11.86
CA GLU A 170 17.11 18.88 11.05
C GLU A 170 16.41 18.13 9.92
N ALA A 171 17.11 17.20 9.26
CA ALA A 171 16.54 16.40 8.18
C ALA A 171 15.36 15.53 8.67
N ILE A 172 15.52 14.89 9.82
CA ILE A 172 14.43 14.12 10.46
C ILE A 172 13.24 15.05 10.76
N GLN A 173 13.51 16.23 11.36
CA GLN A 173 12.46 17.19 11.68
C GLN A 173 11.70 17.67 10.44
N ARG A 174 12.39 17.96 9.33
CA ARG A 174 11.75 18.40 8.08
C ARG A 174 10.88 17.31 7.45
N ILE A 175 11.36 16.04 7.44
CA ILE A 175 10.58 14.91 6.93
C ILE A 175 9.30 14.75 7.75
N LEU A 176 9.38 14.76 9.07
CA LEU A 176 8.22 14.65 9.96
C LEU A 176 7.24 15.81 9.77
N PHE A 177 7.75 17.03 9.61
CA PHE A 177 6.92 18.21 9.36
C PHE A 177 6.09 18.07 8.09
N TYR A 178 6.72 17.77 6.95
CA TYR A 178 6.01 17.62 5.67
C TYR A 178 5.08 16.42 5.67
N ASN A 179 5.48 15.29 6.25
CA ASN A 179 4.61 14.13 6.40
C ASN A 179 3.33 14.49 7.15
N GLY A 180 3.43 15.19 8.27
CA GLY A 180 2.27 15.67 9.03
C GLY A 180 1.36 16.60 8.23
N LEU A 181 1.92 17.47 7.37
CA LEU A 181 1.13 18.35 6.50
C LEU A 181 0.27 17.57 5.51
N PHE A 182 0.81 16.49 4.92
CA PHE A 182 0.05 15.66 3.95
C PHE A 182 -1.08 14.92 4.64
N TRP A 183 -0.85 14.38 5.82
CA TRP A 183 -1.91 13.77 6.63
C TRP A 183 -2.99 14.76 7.03
N LEU A 184 -2.62 15.97 7.37
CA LEU A 184 -3.57 17.03 7.71
C LEU A 184 -4.55 17.32 6.58
N ASN A 185 -4.08 17.29 5.35
CA ASN A 185 -4.89 17.52 4.15
C ASN A 185 -5.77 16.33 3.74
N LYS A 186 -5.82 15.27 4.54
CA LYS A 186 -6.58 14.04 4.26
C LYS A 186 -6.09 13.27 3.03
N HIS A 187 -4.87 13.55 2.58
CA HIS A 187 -4.18 12.66 1.65
C HIS A 187 -3.72 11.46 2.44
N LYS A 188 -4.20 10.28 2.04
CA LYS A 188 -3.99 9.03 2.78
C LYS A 188 -2.78 8.28 2.25
N GLN A 189 -2.24 7.38 3.08
CA GLN A 189 -1.16 6.48 2.69
C GLN A 189 0.03 7.25 2.12
N ASN A 190 0.59 8.18 2.93
CA ASN A 190 1.75 8.96 2.56
C ASN A 190 3.04 8.20 2.91
N GLY A 191 3.74 7.70 1.88
CA GLY A 191 5.02 7.03 2.04
C GLY A 191 6.13 7.99 2.49
N ILE A 192 7.11 7.44 3.19
CA ILE A 192 8.32 8.16 3.61
C ILE A 192 9.42 8.05 2.53
N GLY A 193 9.36 7.01 1.70
CA GLY A 193 10.33 6.76 0.66
C GLY A 193 11.62 6.12 1.18
N ARG A 194 12.72 6.31 0.44
CA ARG A 194 14.02 5.66 0.62
C ARG A 194 14.83 6.34 1.73
N LEU A 195 14.45 6.08 2.97
CA LEU A 195 14.92 6.85 4.13
C LEU A 195 16.43 6.71 4.37
N ASP A 196 17.02 5.54 4.12
CA ASP A 196 18.46 5.31 4.23
C ASP A 196 19.26 6.11 3.19
N LEU A 197 18.76 6.19 1.96
CA LEU A 197 19.37 7.01 0.91
C LEU A 197 19.24 8.51 1.23
N ILE A 198 18.07 8.94 1.66
CA ILE A 198 17.76 10.36 1.90
C ILE A 198 18.55 10.93 3.08
N LEU A 199 18.67 10.17 4.16
CA LEU A 199 19.29 10.66 5.41
C LEU A 199 20.79 10.43 5.48
N TYR A 200 21.34 9.49 4.73
CA TYR A 200 22.75 9.10 4.84
C TYR A 200 23.75 10.26 4.63
N PRO A 201 23.58 11.19 3.67
CA PRO A 201 24.51 12.31 3.50
C PRO A 201 24.62 13.18 4.75
N TYR A 202 23.50 13.46 5.41
CA TYR A 202 23.46 14.28 6.64
C TYR A 202 24.04 13.53 7.82
N TYR A 203 23.71 12.25 7.98
CA TYR A 203 24.25 11.37 9.01
C TYR A 203 25.78 11.30 8.91
N LYS A 204 26.29 11.01 7.71
CA LYS A 204 27.74 10.89 7.47
C LYS A 204 28.46 12.19 7.79
N ALA A 205 27.95 13.33 7.33
CA ALA A 205 28.55 14.62 7.57
C ALA A 205 28.60 14.99 9.06
N ASP A 206 27.54 14.73 9.82
CA ASP A 206 27.49 15.03 11.25
C ASP A 206 28.31 14.04 12.08
N LEU A 207 28.40 12.78 11.67
CA LEU A 207 29.27 11.78 12.29
C LEU A 207 30.77 12.14 12.10
N GLU A 208 31.17 12.52 10.88
CA GLU A 208 32.54 12.94 10.56
C GLU A 208 32.97 14.20 11.33
N LYS A 209 32.02 15.14 11.57
CA LYS A 209 32.25 16.33 12.39
C LYS A 209 32.24 16.04 13.90
N GLY A 210 31.87 14.83 14.33
CA GLY A 210 31.73 14.49 15.73
C GLY A 210 30.53 15.14 16.41
N VAL A 211 29.55 15.65 15.67
CA VAL A 211 28.31 16.26 16.19
C VAL A 211 27.39 15.18 16.74
N ILE A 212 27.37 14.01 16.12
CA ILE A 212 26.59 12.85 16.55
C ILE A 212 27.48 11.62 16.68
N THR A 213 26.99 10.62 17.45
CA THR A 213 27.52 9.26 17.51
C THR A 213 26.55 8.29 16.83
N LYS A 214 26.98 7.07 16.54
CA LYS A 214 26.09 6.01 16.03
C LYS A 214 24.89 5.78 16.98
N ASP A 215 25.15 5.77 18.28
CA ASP A 215 24.10 5.54 19.27
C ASP A 215 23.10 6.71 19.34
N SER A 216 23.58 7.96 19.29
CA SER A 216 22.68 9.12 19.25
C SER A 216 21.88 9.18 17.96
N ALA A 217 22.46 8.82 16.81
CA ALA A 217 21.76 8.73 15.54
C ALA A 217 20.68 7.62 15.56
N LYS A 218 20.99 6.44 16.12
CA LYS A 218 20.00 5.37 16.31
C LYS A 218 18.84 5.83 17.19
N GLN A 219 19.13 6.58 18.27
CA GLN A 219 18.08 7.14 19.13
C GLN A 219 17.20 8.15 18.40
N MET A 220 17.78 9.04 17.57
CA MET A 220 17.02 9.99 16.76
C MET A 220 16.10 9.27 15.75
N LEU A 221 16.59 8.23 15.07
CA LEU A 221 15.79 7.39 14.19
C LEU A 221 14.68 6.64 14.95
N HIS A 222 14.97 6.16 16.15
CA HIS A 222 13.97 5.52 17.00
C HIS A 222 12.86 6.50 17.40
N ASN A 223 13.22 7.73 17.79
CA ASN A 223 12.25 8.78 18.09
C ASN A 223 11.38 9.12 16.84
N MET A 224 11.98 9.25 15.65
CA MET A 224 11.25 9.41 14.39
C MET A 224 10.25 8.27 14.17
N TYR A 225 10.69 7.02 14.36
CA TYR A 225 9.85 5.83 14.23
C TYR A 225 8.65 5.88 15.19
N LEU A 226 8.86 6.29 16.44
CA LEU A 226 7.80 6.45 17.43
C LEU A 226 6.79 7.55 17.06
N VAL A 227 7.26 8.67 16.50
CA VAL A 227 6.38 9.75 16.01
C VAL A 227 5.54 9.28 14.84
N LEU A 228 6.12 8.58 13.87
CA LEU A 228 5.42 8.06 12.70
C LEU A 228 4.35 7.05 13.09
N GLY A 229 4.63 6.15 14.03
CA GLY A 229 3.68 5.15 14.53
C GLY A 229 2.66 5.70 15.54
N LYS A 230 2.72 7.00 15.88
CA LYS A 230 1.78 7.62 16.80
C LYS A 230 0.41 7.81 16.16
N ASP A 231 -0.63 7.54 16.94
CA ASP A 231 -2.03 7.79 16.53
C ASP A 231 -2.42 7.09 15.21
N MET A 232 -1.93 5.86 15.04
CA MET A 232 -2.14 5.05 13.85
C MET A 232 -3.62 4.89 13.47
N ALA A 233 -4.47 4.54 14.43
CA ALA A 233 -5.90 4.35 14.23
C ALA A 233 -6.60 5.60 13.64
N PHE A 234 -6.14 6.79 14.03
CA PHE A 234 -6.65 8.05 13.49
C PHE A 234 -6.25 8.25 12.01
N LYS A 235 -5.00 7.95 11.68
CA LYS A 235 -4.47 8.16 10.33
C LYS A 235 -5.15 7.27 9.31
N SER A 236 -5.59 6.10 9.72
CA SER A 236 -6.05 5.04 8.82
C SER A 236 -7.42 4.44 9.14
N ALA A 237 -8.32 5.24 9.67
CA ALA A 237 -9.65 4.79 10.06
C ALA A 237 -10.43 4.01 8.97
N ALA A 238 -10.11 4.17 7.68
CA ALA A 238 -10.80 3.49 6.58
C ALA A 238 -10.20 2.11 6.22
N LEU A 239 -8.98 1.80 6.65
CA LEU A 239 -8.21 0.64 6.20
C LEU A 239 -7.71 -0.24 7.36
N LEU A 240 -8.54 -0.46 8.37
CA LEU A 240 -8.25 -1.38 9.48
C LEU A 240 -6.91 -1.10 10.20
N GLY A 241 -6.49 0.17 10.27
CA GLY A 241 -5.23 0.57 10.89
C GLY A 241 -4.06 0.77 9.91
N ASP A 242 -4.20 0.43 8.63
CA ASP A 242 -3.17 0.69 7.63
C ASP A 242 -3.01 2.18 7.37
N THR A 243 -1.87 2.77 7.71
CA THR A 243 -1.56 4.17 7.39
C THR A 243 -0.92 4.32 6.02
N GLY A 244 -0.37 3.25 5.43
CA GLY A 244 0.43 3.33 4.23
C GLY A 244 1.72 4.14 4.37
N GLN A 245 2.15 4.43 5.59
CA GLN A 245 3.46 5.03 5.84
C GLN A 245 4.55 3.99 5.64
N VAL A 246 5.15 4.02 4.47
CA VAL A 246 6.16 3.03 4.07
C VAL A 246 7.53 3.67 4.14
N ILE A 247 8.42 3.07 4.91
CA ILE A 247 9.86 3.31 4.89
C ILE A 247 10.48 2.29 3.95
N ILE A 248 11.29 2.75 3.01
CA ILE A 248 11.98 1.90 2.03
C ILE A 248 13.47 1.93 2.31
N LEU A 249 14.10 0.77 2.29
CA LEU A 249 15.54 0.59 2.51
C LEU A 249 16.18 -0.16 1.36
N GLY A 250 17.49 -0.01 1.21
CA GLY A 250 18.32 -0.76 0.28
C GLY A 250 18.11 -0.40 -1.19
N GLY A 251 18.44 -1.34 -2.04
CA GLY A 251 18.41 -1.16 -3.49
C GLY A 251 19.58 -0.36 -4.03
N ILE A 252 19.47 0.11 -5.28
CA ILE A 252 20.53 0.92 -5.93
C ILE A 252 20.17 2.41 -5.98
N ASP A 253 21.17 3.25 -6.08
CA ASP A 253 21.03 4.68 -6.35
C ASP A 253 20.97 4.99 -7.86
N GLU A 254 21.00 6.27 -8.22
CA GLU A 254 20.96 6.72 -9.62
C GLU A 254 22.21 6.36 -10.43
N GLN A 255 23.34 6.07 -9.74
CA GLN A 255 24.58 5.58 -10.33
C GLN A 255 24.65 4.04 -10.41
N GLY A 256 23.59 3.33 -9.95
CA GLY A 256 23.54 1.87 -9.89
C GLY A 256 24.36 1.27 -8.75
N GLN A 257 24.77 2.08 -7.76
CA GLN A 257 25.52 1.61 -6.60
C GLN A 257 24.57 1.13 -5.50
N ASN A 258 24.97 0.09 -4.77
CA ASN A 258 24.17 -0.41 -3.65
C ASN A 258 24.08 0.61 -2.51
N VAL A 259 22.86 0.87 -2.02
CA VAL A 259 22.57 1.90 -1.02
C VAL A 259 22.77 1.40 0.41
N GLU A 260 23.06 0.13 0.66
CA GLU A 260 23.27 -0.41 2.00
C GLU A 260 24.27 0.44 2.82
N ASN A 261 23.82 0.97 3.97
CA ASN A 261 24.63 1.85 4.84
C ASN A 261 24.23 1.71 6.32
N ASP A 262 24.90 2.46 7.21
CA ASP A 262 24.63 2.41 8.65
C ASP A 262 23.15 2.64 9.00
N ILE A 263 22.45 3.54 8.29
CA ILE A 263 21.03 3.83 8.54
C ILE A 263 20.16 2.63 8.16
N THR A 264 20.45 1.95 7.06
CA THR A 264 19.78 0.70 6.66
C THR A 264 19.79 -0.31 7.82
N HIS A 265 20.97 -0.50 8.42
CA HIS A 265 21.15 -1.44 9.52
C HIS A 265 20.46 -0.97 10.82
N MET A 266 20.61 0.31 11.19
CA MET A 266 19.96 0.88 12.38
C MET A 266 18.43 0.77 12.32
N LEU A 267 17.83 1.04 11.17
CA LEU A 267 16.37 0.94 11.01
C LEU A 267 15.90 -0.53 11.13
N LEU A 268 16.58 -1.49 10.50
CA LEU A 268 16.26 -2.91 10.69
C LEU A 268 16.37 -3.35 12.15
N GLU A 269 17.37 -2.83 12.86
CA GLU A 269 17.52 -3.09 14.31
C GLU A 269 16.35 -2.49 15.10
N ILE A 270 15.97 -1.24 14.85
CA ILE A 270 14.84 -0.57 15.52
C ILE A 270 13.53 -1.37 15.30
N PHE A 271 13.26 -1.79 14.06
CA PHE A 271 12.07 -2.60 13.76
C PHE A 271 12.11 -3.99 14.43
N THR A 272 13.32 -4.56 14.60
CA THR A 272 13.52 -5.83 15.30
C THR A 272 13.32 -5.70 16.80
N GLU A 273 13.84 -4.63 17.41
CA GLU A 273 13.84 -4.40 18.85
C GLU A 273 12.48 -3.89 19.35
N THR A 274 11.80 -3.07 18.54
CA THR A 274 10.52 -2.43 18.88
C THR A 274 9.49 -2.66 17.77
N PRO A 275 9.01 -3.89 17.56
CA PRO A 275 8.06 -4.18 16.51
C PRO A 275 6.75 -3.43 16.72
N LYS A 276 6.27 -2.76 15.65
CA LYS A 276 4.98 -2.08 15.59
C LYS A 276 4.32 -2.38 14.24
N PRO A 277 2.99 -2.33 14.14
CA PRO A 277 2.31 -2.53 12.86
C PRO A 277 2.54 -1.39 11.86
N ASP A 278 2.89 -0.18 12.35
CA ASP A 278 3.11 1.03 11.54
C ASP A 278 4.25 1.90 12.13
N PRO A 279 5.09 2.55 11.30
CA PRO A 279 5.15 2.49 9.83
C PRO A 279 5.56 1.11 9.30
N LYS A 280 5.24 0.83 8.03
CA LYS A 280 5.67 -0.39 7.33
C LYS A 280 7.11 -0.26 6.85
N LEU A 281 7.82 -1.39 6.79
CA LEU A 281 9.16 -1.45 6.24
C LEU A 281 9.17 -2.29 4.97
N ILE A 282 9.80 -1.77 3.93
CA ILE A 282 10.11 -2.47 2.70
C ILE A 282 11.63 -2.50 2.53
N LEU A 283 12.15 -3.64 2.14
CA LEU A 283 13.53 -3.80 1.72
C LEU A 283 13.56 -4.11 0.22
N ARG A 284 14.19 -3.23 -0.56
CA ARG A 284 14.50 -3.48 -1.95
C ARG A 284 15.74 -4.37 -1.98
N VAL A 285 15.60 -5.53 -2.60
CA VAL A 285 16.67 -6.53 -2.74
C VAL A 285 17.04 -6.71 -4.21
N ASN A 286 18.28 -7.06 -4.45
CA ASN A 286 18.82 -7.35 -5.77
C ASN A 286 19.95 -8.38 -5.67
N SER A 287 20.55 -8.74 -6.79
CA SER A 287 21.67 -9.69 -6.87
C SER A 287 22.94 -9.26 -6.09
N HIS A 288 23.04 -7.97 -5.74
CA HIS A 288 24.18 -7.41 -5.00
C HIS A 288 23.88 -7.18 -3.51
N THR A 289 22.68 -7.46 -3.04
CA THR A 289 22.32 -7.33 -1.62
C THR A 289 23.20 -8.23 -0.76
N SER A 290 23.85 -7.67 0.28
CA SER A 290 24.81 -8.37 1.10
C SER A 290 24.17 -9.50 1.93
N ASP A 291 24.99 -10.51 2.28
CA ASP A 291 24.54 -11.59 3.17
C ASP A 291 24.20 -11.07 4.57
N GLU A 292 24.87 -10.03 5.03
CA GLU A 292 24.60 -9.40 6.31
C GLU A 292 23.20 -8.76 6.31
N LEU A 293 22.89 -8.00 5.26
CA LEU A 293 21.58 -7.36 5.11
C LEU A 293 20.45 -8.39 5.04
N TRP A 294 20.64 -9.49 4.28
CA TRP A 294 19.68 -10.59 4.25
C TRP A 294 19.45 -11.20 5.62
N LYS A 295 20.51 -11.49 6.38
CA LYS A 295 20.40 -12.06 7.73
C LYS A 295 19.66 -11.12 8.68
N LYS A 296 19.94 -9.80 8.64
CA LYS A 296 19.24 -8.80 9.47
C LYS A 296 17.77 -8.68 9.07
N ALA A 297 17.45 -8.68 7.77
CA ALA A 297 16.08 -8.65 7.28
C ALA A 297 15.28 -9.87 7.76
N ILE A 298 15.82 -11.06 7.63
CA ILE A 298 15.17 -12.29 8.11
C ILE A 298 14.99 -12.28 9.63
N LYS A 299 15.99 -11.81 10.37
CA LYS A 299 15.86 -11.65 11.83
C LYS A 299 14.71 -10.71 12.20
N CYS A 300 14.54 -9.62 11.44
CA CYS A 300 13.41 -8.69 11.62
C CYS A 300 12.07 -9.36 11.30
N ILE A 301 11.95 -10.05 10.16
CA ILE A 301 10.73 -10.79 9.75
C ILE A 301 10.32 -11.80 10.83
N LEU A 302 11.28 -12.55 11.36
CA LEU A 302 11.04 -13.57 12.38
C LEU A 302 10.56 -13.01 13.74
N ARG A 303 10.58 -11.68 13.93
CA ARG A 303 9.91 -11.03 15.06
C ARG A 303 8.38 -10.99 14.95
N GLY A 304 7.83 -11.36 13.80
CA GLY A 304 6.39 -11.52 13.59
C GLY A 304 5.64 -10.24 13.23
N SER A 305 6.32 -9.09 13.05
CA SER A 305 5.63 -7.85 12.62
C SER A 305 5.25 -7.83 11.14
N GLY A 306 5.66 -8.83 10.35
CA GLY A 306 5.50 -8.88 8.90
C GLY A 306 6.35 -7.87 8.12
N SER A 307 7.37 -7.30 8.76
CA SER A 307 8.33 -6.36 8.16
C SER A 307 9.74 -6.95 8.22
N PRO A 308 10.60 -6.62 7.22
CA PRO A 308 10.29 -5.96 5.97
C PRO A 308 9.56 -6.85 4.96
N LEU A 309 8.76 -6.21 4.07
CA LEU A 309 8.34 -6.80 2.81
C LEU A 309 9.50 -6.70 1.83
N LEU A 310 9.70 -7.71 0.97
CA LEU A 310 10.82 -7.76 0.03
C LEU A 310 10.36 -7.44 -1.39
N MET A 311 10.99 -6.45 -2.04
CA MET A 311 10.75 -6.08 -3.43
C MET A 311 12.01 -6.36 -4.26
N ASN A 312 11.88 -7.13 -5.33
CA ASN A 312 13.00 -7.55 -6.16
C ASN A 312 13.28 -6.55 -7.29
N GLU A 313 14.34 -5.74 -7.13
CA GLU A 313 14.72 -4.72 -8.11
C GLU A 313 15.11 -5.29 -9.46
N ASP A 314 15.76 -6.47 -9.46
CA ASP A 314 16.23 -7.13 -10.69
C ASP A 314 15.06 -7.51 -11.62
N VAL A 315 13.83 -7.59 -11.07
CA VAL A 315 12.59 -7.82 -11.81
C VAL A 315 11.82 -6.52 -12.05
N ILE A 316 11.59 -5.74 -11.00
CA ILE A 316 10.70 -4.58 -11.04
C ILE A 316 11.25 -3.47 -11.94
N MET A 317 12.53 -3.13 -11.83
CA MET A 317 13.11 -2.02 -12.59
C MET A 317 13.10 -2.24 -14.12
N PRO A 318 13.49 -3.41 -14.65
CA PRO A 318 13.34 -3.68 -16.08
C PRO A 318 11.89 -3.61 -16.57
N LEU A 319 10.94 -4.11 -15.78
CA LEU A 319 9.50 -4.04 -16.12
C LEU A 319 9.00 -2.60 -16.17
N MET A 320 9.36 -1.75 -15.20
CA MET A 320 9.01 -0.33 -15.21
C MET A 320 9.57 0.38 -16.44
N LYS A 321 10.84 0.12 -16.80
CA LYS A 321 11.46 0.68 -18.02
C LYS A 321 10.71 0.26 -19.28
N SER A 322 10.41 -1.04 -19.41
CA SER A 322 9.70 -1.57 -20.59
C SER A 322 8.26 -1.05 -20.68
N PHE A 323 7.62 -0.75 -19.56
CA PHE A 323 6.27 -0.19 -19.52
C PHE A 323 6.23 1.26 -19.99
N GLY A 324 7.29 2.05 -19.76
CA GLY A 324 7.38 3.44 -20.23
C GLY A 324 7.82 4.46 -19.18
N TYR A 325 8.23 4.05 -17.99
CA TYR A 325 8.91 4.95 -17.06
C TYR A 325 10.31 5.28 -17.57
N ALA A 326 10.74 6.52 -17.43
CA ALA A 326 12.06 6.96 -17.87
C ALA A 326 13.17 6.23 -17.08
N THR A 327 14.23 5.82 -17.79
CA THR A 327 15.32 5.03 -17.20
C THR A 327 15.98 5.74 -16.01
N GLU A 328 16.15 7.06 -16.13
CA GLU A 328 16.72 7.93 -15.10
C GLU A 328 15.83 8.09 -13.86
N ASP A 329 14.55 7.71 -13.91
CA ASP A 329 13.63 7.81 -12.78
C ASP A 329 13.47 6.48 -12.03
N VAL A 330 13.65 5.37 -12.76
CA VAL A 330 13.30 4.04 -12.23
C VAL A 330 14.15 3.64 -11.02
N TYR A 331 15.38 4.13 -10.88
CA TYR A 331 16.17 3.87 -9.67
C TYR A 331 15.47 4.37 -8.40
N ASN A 332 14.62 5.42 -8.51
CA ASN A 332 13.88 5.99 -7.39
C ASN A 332 12.43 5.48 -7.30
N PHE A 333 12.19 4.22 -7.73
CA PHE A 333 10.90 3.62 -7.49
C PHE A 333 10.69 3.29 -6.02
N GLY A 334 9.46 3.29 -5.62
CA GLY A 334 9.00 2.90 -4.29
C GLY A 334 7.54 2.54 -4.33
N THR A 335 6.93 2.55 -3.17
CA THR A 335 5.50 2.45 -2.98
C THR A 335 5.09 3.32 -1.81
N SER A 336 3.82 3.57 -1.63
CA SER A 336 3.32 4.36 -0.51
C SER A 336 2.16 3.71 0.23
N ALA A 337 1.65 2.61 -0.25
CA ALA A 337 0.52 1.93 0.40
C ALA A 337 0.89 0.51 0.79
N CYS A 338 0.99 -0.35 -0.18
CA CYS A 338 1.23 -1.78 0.02
C CYS A 338 2.49 -2.22 -0.74
N TRP A 339 2.35 -2.51 -2.03
CA TRP A 339 3.40 -3.09 -2.86
C TRP A 339 3.42 -2.55 -4.30
N GLU A 340 2.47 -1.72 -4.69
CA GLU A 340 2.36 -1.27 -6.07
C GLU A 340 3.47 -0.27 -6.42
N PRO A 341 4.34 -0.58 -7.40
CA PRO A 341 5.45 0.30 -7.75
C PRO A 341 5.01 1.64 -8.34
N LEU A 342 5.65 2.72 -7.88
CA LEU A 342 5.50 4.09 -8.39
C LEU A 342 6.85 4.80 -8.38
N ILE A 343 6.98 5.94 -9.04
CA ILE A 343 8.18 6.79 -8.96
C ILE A 343 7.97 7.86 -7.88
N ILE A 344 8.83 7.85 -6.88
CA ILE A 344 8.80 8.79 -5.75
C ILE A 344 8.90 10.23 -6.25
N GLY A 345 7.98 11.10 -5.79
CA GLY A 345 7.92 12.52 -6.14
C GLY A 345 7.45 12.84 -7.57
N LYS A 346 7.13 11.82 -8.40
CA LYS A 346 6.80 12.00 -9.83
C LYS A 346 5.52 11.33 -10.27
N SER A 347 4.94 10.46 -9.44
CA SER A 347 3.77 9.66 -9.78
C SER A 347 2.51 10.07 -9.02
N LEU A 348 1.42 10.31 -9.74
CA LEU A 348 0.06 10.25 -9.20
C LEU A 348 -0.47 8.81 -9.13
N ASP A 349 0.20 7.84 -9.69
CA ASP A 349 -0.20 6.44 -9.85
C ASP A 349 -1.07 5.91 -8.69
N GLN A 350 -2.39 6.04 -8.82
CA GLN A 350 -3.34 5.56 -7.81
C GLN A 350 -3.60 4.08 -8.05
N ASN A 351 -2.82 3.25 -7.39
CA ASN A 351 -2.66 1.84 -7.74
C ASN A 351 -3.69 0.90 -7.11
N ASN A 352 -4.40 1.35 -6.07
CA ASN A 352 -5.40 0.55 -5.35
C ASN A 352 -6.70 1.31 -5.03
N CYS A 353 -6.88 2.51 -5.56
CA CYS A 353 -8.06 3.34 -5.34
C CYS A 353 -9.16 3.11 -6.38
N ILE A 354 -8.86 2.41 -7.48
CA ILE A 354 -9.83 2.00 -8.48
C ILE A 354 -10.56 0.76 -7.95
N LYS A 355 -11.81 0.59 -8.33
CA LYS A 355 -12.57 -0.61 -7.96
C LYS A 355 -11.82 -1.86 -8.42
N ASN A 356 -11.48 -2.74 -7.48
CA ASN A 356 -10.88 -4.02 -7.80
C ASN A 356 -11.87 -4.88 -8.57
N ILE A 357 -11.36 -5.73 -9.47
CA ILE A 357 -12.17 -6.61 -10.30
C ILE A 357 -11.92 -8.07 -9.93
N THR A 358 -12.97 -8.89 -9.90
CA THR A 358 -12.83 -10.34 -9.98
C THR A 358 -13.30 -10.83 -11.33
N ILE A 359 -12.68 -11.91 -11.80
CA ILE A 359 -12.96 -12.53 -13.08
C ILE A 359 -13.54 -13.95 -12.93
N LEU A 360 -13.87 -14.36 -11.69
CA LEU A 360 -14.45 -15.68 -11.41
C LEU A 360 -15.84 -15.85 -12.05
N ASP A 361 -16.64 -14.81 -12.11
CA ASP A 361 -17.94 -14.79 -12.76
C ASP A 361 -17.86 -14.88 -14.30
N ALA A 362 -16.70 -14.59 -14.89
CA ALA A 362 -16.45 -14.89 -16.30
C ALA A 362 -16.53 -16.38 -16.58
N LEU A 363 -16.06 -17.23 -15.64
CA LEU A 363 -16.16 -18.66 -15.77
C LEU A 363 -17.61 -19.15 -15.71
N GLU A 364 -18.43 -18.66 -14.78
CA GLU A 364 -19.86 -19.00 -14.71
C GLU A 364 -20.59 -18.64 -16.01
N THR A 365 -20.35 -17.42 -16.53
CA THR A 365 -20.95 -16.96 -17.78
C THR A 365 -20.50 -17.82 -18.97
N THR A 366 -19.21 -18.17 -19.00
CA THR A 366 -18.67 -19.09 -20.02
C THR A 366 -19.37 -20.43 -19.96
N LEU A 367 -19.46 -21.07 -18.79
CA LEU A 367 -20.12 -22.39 -18.63
C LEU A 367 -21.59 -22.34 -19.00
N SER A 368 -22.29 -21.25 -18.73
CA SER A 368 -23.72 -21.08 -19.06
C SER A 368 -23.98 -21.02 -20.56
N ASN A 369 -23.02 -20.56 -21.36
CA ASN A 369 -23.15 -20.32 -22.80
C ASN A 369 -22.35 -21.31 -23.65
N TYR A 370 -21.59 -22.21 -23.01
CA TYR A 370 -20.68 -23.11 -23.71
C TYR A 370 -21.36 -24.43 -24.05
N SER A 371 -21.29 -24.83 -25.31
CA SER A 371 -21.92 -26.04 -25.84
C SER A 371 -20.95 -26.97 -26.58
N ASN A 372 -19.65 -26.71 -26.54
CA ASN A 372 -18.63 -27.48 -27.25
C ASN A 372 -17.90 -28.47 -26.31
N ASP A 373 -17.28 -29.52 -26.83
CA ASP A 373 -16.62 -30.59 -26.03
C ASP A 373 -15.08 -30.44 -25.96
N SER A 374 -14.52 -29.26 -26.29
CA SER A 374 -13.09 -29.02 -26.33
C SER A 374 -12.62 -28.13 -25.19
N TYR A 375 -11.69 -28.62 -24.36
CA TYR A 375 -11.07 -27.82 -23.30
C TYR A 375 -10.42 -26.53 -23.84
N GLN A 376 -9.72 -26.58 -24.99
CA GLN A 376 -9.10 -25.40 -25.58
C GLN A 376 -10.17 -24.36 -25.99
N SER A 377 -11.26 -24.82 -26.59
CA SER A 377 -12.38 -23.90 -26.92
C SER A 377 -13.02 -23.28 -25.68
N LEU A 378 -13.08 -23.98 -24.56
CA LEU A 378 -13.53 -23.41 -23.28
C LEU A 378 -12.62 -22.26 -22.83
N LEU A 379 -11.29 -22.45 -22.87
CA LEU A 379 -10.32 -21.42 -22.52
C LEU A 379 -10.42 -20.19 -23.46
N ASP A 380 -10.63 -20.42 -24.74
CA ASP A 380 -10.79 -19.31 -25.71
C ASP A 380 -12.05 -18.49 -25.41
N HIS A 381 -13.18 -19.14 -25.11
CA HIS A 381 -14.41 -18.45 -24.71
C HIS A 381 -14.27 -17.74 -23.37
N LEU A 382 -13.59 -18.34 -22.40
CA LEU A 382 -13.29 -17.69 -21.12
C LEU A 382 -12.45 -16.43 -21.33
N GLY A 383 -11.44 -16.47 -22.20
CA GLY A 383 -10.63 -15.30 -22.55
C GLY A 383 -11.46 -14.17 -23.15
N LEU A 384 -12.43 -14.49 -24.01
CA LEU A 384 -13.36 -13.48 -24.57
C LEU A 384 -14.25 -12.85 -23.48
N GLU A 385 -14.76 -13.68 -22.56
CA GLU A 385 -15.61 -13.17 -21.49
C GLU A 385 -14.81 -12.33 -20.46
N ILE A 386 -13.57 -12.72 -20.14
CA ILE A 386 -12.63 -11.90 -19.34
C ILE A 386 -12.40 -10.54 -20.02
N ALA A 387 -12.11 -10.54 -21.33
CA ALA A 387 -11.87 -9.31 -22.06
C ALA A 387 -13.10 -8.39 -22.07
N LYS A 388 -14.29 -8.95 -22.23
CA LYS A 388 -15.56 -8.22 -22.16
C LYS A 388 -15.76 -7.58 -20.78
N ARG A 389 -15.57 -8.30 -19.68
CA ARG A 389 -15.70 -7.77 -18.32
C ARG A 389 -14.73 -6.64 -18.03
N ILE A 390 -13.48 -6.79 -18.48
CA ILE A 390 -12.48 -5.73 -18.35
C ILE A 390 -12.88 -4.51 -19.19
N ALA A 391 -13.45 -4.70 -20.38
CA ALA A 391 -13.92 -3.60 -21.23
C ALA A 391 -15.11 -2.84 -20.60
N GLU A 392 -16.01 -3.54 -19.92
CA GLU A 392 -17.20 -2.99 -19.27
C GLU A 392 -16.91 -2.44 -17.85
N HIS A 393 -15.74 -2.73 -17.28
CA HIS A 393 -15.39 -2.28 -15.92
C HIS A 393 -15.32 -0.76 -15.85
N ASP A 394 -16.00 -0.18 -14.84
CA ASP A 394 -16.02 1.26 -14.63
C ASP A 394 -14.67 1.75 -14.07
N LEU A 395 -13.95 2.50 -14.90
CA LEU A 395 -12.66 3.13 -14.54
C LEU A 395 -12.81 4.63 -14.21
N HIS A 396 -14.06 5.14 -14.16
CA HIS A 396 -14.25 6.55 -13.85
C HIS A 396 -13.93 6.86 -12.39
N VAL A 397 -12.97 7.74 -12.18
CA VAL A 397 -12.57 8.24 -10.86
C VAL A 397 -12.36 9.75 -10.95
N GLU A 398 -12.94 10.48 -10.03
CA GLU A 398 -12.64 11.88 -9.80
C GLU A 398 -12.01 12.03 -8.42
N PHE A 399 -10.80 12.62 -8.36
CA PHE A 399 -10.07 12.80 -7.12
C PHE A 399 -10.37 14.14 -6.45
N ASP A 400 -10.31 14.17 -5.13
CA ASP A 400 -10.32 15.39 -4.34
C ASP A 400 -9.06 16.22 -4.63
N ARG A 401 -9.22 17.53 -4.75
CA ARG A 401 -8.16 18.44 -5.21
C ARG A 401 -7.03 18.54 -4.17
N ALA A 402 -5.81 18.60 -4.67
CA ALA A 402 -4.60 18.46 -3.87
C ALA A 402 -3.53 19.52 -4.17
N PRO A 403 -3.85 20.84 -4.09
CA PRO A 403 -2.90 21.89 -4.41
C PRO A 403 -1.64 21.86 -3.54
N ILE A 404 -1.73 21.36 -2.30
CA ILE A 404 -0.54 21.18 -1.46
C ILE A 404 0.42 20.11 -2.02
N LEU A 405 -0.08 19.05 -2.63
CA LEU A 405 0.76 18.06 -3.31
C LEU A 405 1.32 18.62 -4.61
N SER A 406 0.56 19.44 -5.32
CA SER A 406 0.99 20.08 -6.57
C SER A 406 2.24 20.95 -6.39
N LEU A 407 2.51 21.44 -5.17
CA LEU A 407 3.75 22.17 -4.85
C LEU A 407 4.98 21.26 -4.87
N PHE A 408 4.83 19.95 -4.60
CA PHE A 408 5.95 19.06 -4.27
C PHE A 408 6.12 17.88 -5.23
N PHE A 409 5.21 17.70 -6.20
CA PHE A 409 5.33 16.69 -7.23
C PHE A 409 5.80 17.30 -8.55
N ASP A 410 6.72 16.58 -9.22
CA ASP A 410 7.29 17.01 -10.50
C ASP A 410 6.20 17.18 -11.57
N ASP A 411 6.40 18.18 -12.38
CA ASP A 411 5.60 18.60 -13.53
C ASP A 411 4.27 19.31 -13.19
N CYS A 412 3.72 19.26 -11.98
CA CYS A 412 2.47 19.94 -11.65
C CYS A 412 2.55 21.46 -11.91
N ILE A 413 3.61 22.10 -11.47
CA ILE A 413 3.86 23.54 -11.70
C ILE A 413 4.08 23.80 -13.19
N LYS A 414 4.92 23.00 -13.85
CA LYS A 414 5.24 23.13 -15.27
C LYS A 414 4.04 22.93 -16.20
N LYS A 415 3.16 21.97 -15.86
CA LYS A 415 1.92 21.69 -16.59
C LYS A 415 0.77 22.62 -16.20
N GLU A 416 0.96 23.45 -15.16
CA GLU A 416 -0.07 24.33 -14.57
C GLU A 416 -1.36 23.55 -14.24
N LYS A 417 -1.18 22.35 -13.66
CA LYS A 417 -2.27 21.40 -13.45
C LYS A 417 -2.19 20.75 -12.07
N ASP A 418 -3.33 20.72 -11.38
CA ASP A 418 -3.38 20.10 -10.05
C ASP A 418 -2.96 18.63 -10.08
N PHE A 419 -2.28 18.20 -9.04
CA PHE A 419 -1.84 16.82 -8.88
C PHE A 419 -2.98 15.82 -9.10
N SER A 420 -4.16 16.10 -8.54
CA SER A 420 -5.36 15.27 -8.64
C SER A 420 -5.94 15.15 -10.05
N GLU A 421 -5.56 16.03 -10.94
CA GLU A 421 -6.06 16.12 -12.32
C GLU A 421 -5.06 15.56 -13.35
N GLY A 422 -3.99 14.91 -12.87
CA GLY A 422 -2.92 14.37 -13.71
C GLY A 422 -1.78 15.36 -13.96
N GLY A 423 -1.54 16.30 -13.03
CA GLY A 423 -0.43 17.25 -13.11
C GLY A 423 0.94 16.60 -12.97
N ALA A 424 1.06 15.47 -12.26
CA ALA A 424 2.31 14.76 -12.06
C ALA A 424 2.96 14.29 -13.38
N LYS A 425 4.27 13.95 -13.33
CA LYS A 425 5.00 13.42 -14.48
C LYS A 425 4.37 12.12 -14.99
N TYR A 426 4.05 11.19 -14.08
CA TYR A 426 3.43 9.90 -14.36
C TYR A 426 2.03 9.80 -13.75
N ASN A 427 1.11 9.18 -14.50
CA ASN A 427 -0.30 9.01 -14.11
C ASN A 427 -0.79 7.61 -14.51
N HIS A 428 0.05 6.60 -14.31
CA HIS A 428 -0.22 5.20 -14.63
C HIS A 428 -0.99 4.53 -13.49
N HIS A 429 -2.30 4.70 -13.49
CA HIS A 429 -3.16 4.08 -12.47
C HIS A 429 -3.17 2.57 -12.58
N GLY A 430 -3.47 1.90 -11.47
CA GLY A 430 -3.46 0.45 -11.35
C GLY A 430 -4.86 -0.15 -11.18
N LEU A 431 -5.08 -1.29 -11.83
CA LEU A 431 -6.21 -2.18 -11.61
C LEU A 431 -5.72 -3.41 -10.87
N LEU A 432 -6.43 -3.84 -9.82
CA LEU A 432 -6.12 -5.05 -9.07
C LEU A 432 -7.17 -6.13 -9.34
N VAL A 433 -6.70 -7.32 -9.71
CA VAL A 433 -7.52 -8.51 -9.98
C VAL A 433 -7.53 -9.42 -8.77
N VAL A 434 -8.71 -9.83 -8.34
CA VAL A 434 -8.94 -10.65 -7.14
C VAL A 434 -9.34 -12.05 -7.54
N GLY A 435 -8.85 -13.06 -6.83
CA GLY A 435 -9.27 -14.44 -6.96
C GLY A 435 -8.65 -15.20 -8.14
N LEU A 436 -7.48 -14.75 -8.64
CA LEU A 436 -6.74 -15.49 -9.68
C LEU A 436 -6.45 -16.94 -9.26
N PRO A 437 -5.96 -17.25 -8.04
CA PRO A 437 -5.74 -18.63 -7.63
C PRO A 437 -7.02 -19.49 -7.64
N ASN A 438 -8.15 -18.90 -7.23
CA ASN A 438 -9.44 -19.59 -7.25
C ASN A 438 -9.89 -19.92 -8.69
N LEU A 439 -9.69 -19.00 -9.63
CA LEU A 439 -10.00 -19.23 -11.05
C LEU A 439 -9.11 -20.34 -11.64
N ILE A 440 -7.80 -20.28 -11.41
CA ILE A 440 -6.86 -21.29 -11.93
C ILE A 440 -7.21 -22.68 -11.38
N ASN A 441 -7.45 -22.81 -10.07
CA ASN A 441 -7.89 -24.05 -9.47
C ASN A 441 -9.20 -24.58 -10.06
N SER A 442 -10.15 -23.67 -10.33
CA SER A 442 -11.42 -24.03 -10.98
C SER A 442 -11.22 -24.59 -12.38
N ILE A 443 -10.35 -23.96 -13.17
CA ILE A 443 -10.03 -24.41 -14.54
C ILE A 443 -9.30 -25.76 -14.54
N LEU A 444 -8.34 -25.95 -13.62
CA LEU A 444 -7.63 -27.23 -13.46
C LEU A 444 -8.58 -28.36 -13.08
N ASN A 445 -9.53 -28.11 -12.20
CA ASN A 445 -10.56 -29.07 -11.82
C ASN A 445 -11.48 -29.42 -13.01
N ILE A 446 -11.91 -28.40 -13.79
CA ILE A 446 -12.70 -28.65 -15.01
C ILE A 446 -11.90 -29.54 -15.98
N LYS A 447 -10.64 -29.18 -16.24
CA LYS A 447 -9.79 -29.97 -17.12
C LYS A 447 -9.76 -31.44 -16.68
N LYS A 448 -9.38 -31.69 -15.43
CA LYS A 448 -9.21 -33.04 -14.89
C LYS A 448 -10.52 -33.83 -14.83
N TYR A 449 -11.57 -33.25 -14.23
CA TYR A 449 -12.78 -34.01 -13.89
C TYR A 449 -13.85 -34.01 -14.97
N VAL A 450 -13.85 -33.02 -15.87
CA VAL A 450 -14.78 -32.97 -16.99
C VAL A 450 -14.15 -33.53 -18.27
N PHE A 451 -12.97 -33.06 -18.64
CA PHE A 451 -12.37 -33.38 -19.94
C PHE A 451 -11.51 -34.65 -19.89
N ASP A 452 -10.64 -34.82 -18.89
CA ASP A 452 -9.70 -35.94 -18.85
C ASP A 452 -10.36 -37.21 -18.30
N THR A 453 -11.00 -37.14 -17.11
CA THR A 453 -11.58 -38.36 -16.45
C THR A 453 -13.07 -38.56 -16.69
N LYS A 454 -13.77 -37.52 -17.17
CA LYS A 454 -15.23 -37.52 -17.42
C LYS A 454 -16.06 -37.93 -16.20
N LEU A 455 -15.61 -37.54 -15.01
CA LEU A 455 -16.26 -37.83 -13.74
C LEU A 455 -17.53 -37.03 -13.53
N CYS A 456 -17.55 -35.77 -14.01
CA CYS A 456 -18.71 -34.90 -13.99
C CYS A 456 -18.82 -34.15 -15.33
N SER A 457 -19.97 -33.50 -15.54
CA SER A 457 -20.23 -32.70 -16.74
C SER A 457 -20.03 -31.19 -16.46
N LEU A 458 -19.91 -30.37 -17.52
CA LEU A 458 -19.93 -28.91 -17.40
C LEU A 458 -21.23 -28.38 -16.76
N LYS A 459 -22.35 -29.10 -16.96
CA LYS A 459 -23.64 -28.80 -16.36
C LYS A 459 -23.61 -29.03 -14.84
N ASP A 460 -22.95 -30.09 -14.37
CA ASP A 460 -22.75 -30.32 -12.93
C ASP A 460 -21.88 -29.22 -12.32
N CYS A 461 -20.81 -28.83 -13.01
CA CYS A 461 -19.96 -27.68 -12.61
C CYS A 461 -20.77 -26.39 -12.47
N LEU A 462 -21.61 -26.07 -13.46
CA LEU A 462 -22.48 -24.89 -13.41
C LEU A 462 -23.49 -24.98 -12.25
N SER A 463 -24.08 -26.15 -12.01
CA SER A 463 -24.96 -26.41 -10.88
C SER A 463 -24.26 -26.20 -9.53
N CYS A 464 -23.00 -26.64 -9.39
CA CYS A 464 -22.19 -26.39 -8.18
C CYS A 464 -22.03 -24.91 -7.88
N ILE A 465 -21.74 -24.08 -8.90
CA ILE A 465 -21.60 -22.63 -8.73
C ILE A 465 -22.94 -22.01 -8.32
N GLN A 466 -24.01 -22.31 -9.04
CA GLN A 466 -25.31 -21.65 -8.89
C GLN A 466 -26.06 -22.04 -7.62
N ASN A 467 -25.88 -23.29 -7.17
CA ASN A 467 -26.60 -23.86 -6.02
C ASN A 467 -25.69 -24.08 -4.79
N ASP A 468 -24.51 -23.45 -4.76
CA ASP A 468 -23.56 -23.53 -3.64
C ASP A 468 -23.31 -24.98 -3.21
N TYR A 469 -23.01 -25.83 -4.19
CA TYR A 469 -22.79 -27.27 -4.02
C TYR A 469 -23.95 -28.07 -3.39
N THR A 470 -25.15 -27.51 -3.28
CA THR A 470 -26.32 -28.23 -2.76
C THR A 470 -26.55 -29.49 -3.63
N GLY A 471 -26.47 -30.65 -3.00
CA GLY A 471 -26.56 -31.98 -3.70
C GLY A 471 -25.28 -32.42 -4.40
N HIS A 472 -24.17 -31.71 -4.28
CA HIS A 472 -22.86 -31.97 -4.91
C HIS A 472 -21.68 -31.82 -3.93
N GLU A 473 -21.90 -32.13 -2.65
CA GLU A 473 -20.84 -31.98 -1.62
C GLU A 473 -19.62 -32.90 -1.87
N ASP A 474 -19.83 -34.07 -2.48
CA ASP A 474 -18.78 -34.96 -2.95
C ASP A 474 -17.89 -34.32 -4.01
N LEU A 475 -18.48 -33.59 -4.96
CA LEU A 475 -17.72 -32.81 -5.95
C LEU A 475 -16.98 -31.63 -5.28
N ARG A 476 -17.57 -30.99 -4.28
CA ARG A 476 -16.91 -29.90 -3.54
C ARG A 476 -15.62 -30.38 -2.88
N LEU A 477 -15.67 -31.48 -2.17
CA LEU A 477 -14.50 -32.09 -1.52
C LEU A 477 -13.46 -32.51 -2.55
N LEU A 478 -13.91 -33.13 -3.64
CA LEU A 478 -13.05 -33.53 -4.75
C LEU A 478 -12.34 -32.32 -5.38
N PHE A 479 -13.06 -31.22 -5.62
CA PHE A 479 -12.51 -29.99 -6.20
C PHE A 479 -11.56 -29.28 -5.23
N LYS A 480 -11.81 -29.39 -3.92
CA LYS A 480 -10.93 -28.84 -2.91
C LYS A 480 -9.56 -29.53 -2.88
N ASP A 481 -9.53 -30.86 -2.97
CA ASP A 481 -8.33 -31.64 -2.63
C ASP A 481 -7.71 -32.41 -3.81
N GLY A 482 -8.45 -32.65 -4.89
CA GLY A 482 -8.17 -33.73 -5.80
C GLY A 482 -7.35 -33.47 -7.08
N ALA A 483 -7.11 -32.19 -7.50
CA ALA A 483 -6.37 -31.88 -8.72
C ALA A 483 -5.06 -31.16 -8.42
N LEU A 484 -4.27 -30.88 -9.46
CA LEU A 484 -3.18 -29.92 -9.38
C LEU A 484 -3.73 -28.59 -8.89
N LYS A 485 -2.92 -27.83 -8.15
CA LYS A 485 -3.33 -26.56 -7.53
C LYS A 485 -2.42 -25.42 -7.93
N PHE A 486 -2.97 -24.23 -7.92
CA PHE A 486 -2.22 -22.98 -8.02
C PHE A 486 -1.10 -22.95 -6.97
N GLY A 487 0.10 -22.62 -7.39
CA GLY A 487 1.30 -22.65 -6.55
C GLY A 487 2.19 -23.86 -6.80
N SER A 488 1.70 -24.89 -7.52
CA SER A 488 2.56 -25.97 -8.01
C SER A 488 3.44 -25.47 -9.16
N ASP A 489 4.71 -25.86 -9.16
CA ASP A 489 5.70 -25.53 -10.19
C ASP A 489 5.58 -26.40 -11.46
N SER A 490 4.53 -27.24 -11.55
CA SER A 490 4.26 -28.04 -12.73
C SER A 490 4.07 -27.16 -13.97
N GLU A 491 4.59 -27.60 -15.12
CA GLU A 491 4.47 -26.87 -16.40
C GLU A 491 3.02 -26.54 -16.75
N GLU A 492 2.09 -27.43 -16.44
CA GLU A 492 0.65 -27.22 -16.69
C GLU A 492 0.11 -26.03 -15.89
N VAL A 493 0.40 -25.95 -14.59
CA VAL A 493 -0.10 -24.87 -13.72
C VAL A 493 0.55 -23.53 -14.08
N VAL A 494 1.88 -23.52 -14.30
CA VAL A 494 2.62 -22.33 -14.70
C VAL A 494 2.14 -21.81 -16.05
N SER A 495 1.99 -22.67 -17.05
CA SER A 495 1.54 -22.30 -18.39
C SER A 495 0.11 -21.73 -18.38
N LEU A 496 -0.82 -22.42 -17.72
CA LEU A 496 -2.21 -21.94 -17.57
C LEU A 496 -2.27 -20.58 -16.86
N THR A 497 -1.53 -20.42 -15.77
CA THR A 497 -1.51 -19.18 -15.01
C THR A 497 -0.99 -18.02 -15.86
N ASN A 498 0.14 -18.21 -16.54
CA ASN A 498 0.72 -17.21 -17.43
C ASN A 498 -0.24 -16.86 -18.59
N HIS A 499 -0.92 -17.85 -19.16
CA HIS A 499 -1.91 -17.64 -20.23
C HIS A 499 -3.07 -16.75 -19.77
N ILE A 500 -3.66 -17.03 -18.61
CA ILE A 500 -4.76 -16.21 -18.06
C ILE A 500 -4.27 -14.80 -17.69
N MET A 501 -3.09 -14.67 -17.07
CA MET A 501 -2.50 -13.38 -16.76
C MET A 501 -2.24 -12.55 -18.03
N GLU A 502 -1.81 -13.18 -19.10
CA GLU A 502 -1.57 -12.52 -20.39
C GLU A 502 -2.90 -12.05 -21.03
N GLN A 503 -3.94 -12.86 -21.02
CA GLN A 503 -5.28 -12.47 -21.52
C GLN A 503 -5.81 -11.24 -20.75
N ILE A 504 -5.68 -11.23 -19.43
CA ILE A 504 -6.07 -10.09 -18.59
C ILE A 504 -5.23 -8.86 -18.93
N GLY A 505 -3.90 -8.99 -18.99
CA GLY A 505 -3.00 -7.92 -19.33
C GLY A 505 -3.29 -7.31 -20.70
N ALA A 506 -3.53 -8.15 -21.71
CA ALA A 506 -3.89 -7.72 -23.06
C ALA A 506 -5.24 -6.99 -23.12
N ALA A 507 -6.22 -7.41 -22.32
CA ALA A 507 -7.51 -6.74 -22.23
C ALA A 507 -7.38 -5.35 -21.57
N VAL A 508 -6.63 -5.25 -20.47
CA VAL A 508 -6.37 -3.98 -19.77
C VAL A 508 -5.56 -3.02 -20.65
N ALA A 509 -4.61 -3.51 -21.45
CA ALA A 509 -3.79 -2.69 -22.33
C ALA A 509 -4.60 -1.93 -23.41
N LYS A 510 -5.84 -2.36 -23.70
CA LYS A 510 -6.77 -1.65 -24.61
C LYS A 510 -7.46 -0.46 -23.96
N ARG A 511 -7.22 -0.19 -22.68
CA ARG A 511 -7.87 0.86 -21.89
C ARG A 511 -6.86 1.87 -21.37
N THR A 512 -7.33 3.08 -21.14
CA THR A 512 -6.53 4.18 -20.57
C THR A 512 -7.29 4.89 -19.46
N MET A 513 -6.53 5.52 -18.55
CA MET A 513 -7.05 6.47 -17.57
C MET A 513 -6.22 7.74 -17.63
N PHE A 514 -6.86 8.91 -17.59
CA PHE A 514 -6.21 10.21 -17.78
C PHE A 514 -5.33 10.29 -19.05
N GLY A 515 -5.66 9.48 -20.07
CA GLY A 515 -4.89 9.38 -21.32
C GLY A 515 -3.65 8.48 -21.23
N GLU A 516 -3.39 7.86 -20.09
CA GLU A 516 -2.21 7.04 -19.82
C GLU A 516 -2.53 5.54 -19.74
N LYS A 517 -1.51 4.71 -19.94
CA LYS A 517 -1.60 3.25 -19.81
C LYS A 517 -1.95 2.85 -18.39
N ILE A 518 -2.72 1.77 -18.24
CA ILE A 518 -3.12 1.19 -16.95
C ILE A 518 -2.20 0.00 -16.63
N LYS A 519 -1.72 -0.05 -15.40
CA LYS A 519 -1.05 -1.22 -14.82
C LYS A 519 -2.08 -2.20 -14.29
N VAL A 520 -1.80 -3.50 -14.33
CA VAL A 520 -2.60 -4.53 -13.69
C VAL A 520 -1.76 -5.35 -12.71
N GLY A 521 -2.33 -5.66 -11.56
CA GLY A 521 -1.74 -6.51 -10.54
C GLY A 521 -2.71 -7.61 -10.11
N PHE A 522 -2.15 -8.71 -9.62
CA PHE A 522 -2.90 -9.89 -9.20
C PHE A 522 -2.95 -10.05 -7.68
N SER A 523 -2.55 -9.01 -6.96
CA SER A 523 -2.65 -8.90 -5.51
C SER A 523 -3.71 -7.87 -5.14
N SER A 524 -4.64 -8.22 -4.25
CA SER A 524 -5.72 -7.30 -3.87
C SER A 524 -6.07 -7.38 -2.39
N PRO A 525 -6.37 -6.24 -1.76
CA PRO A 525 -6.89 -6.21 -0.40
C PRO A 525 -8.36 -6.65 -0.28
N SER A 526 -9.09 -6.74 -1.39
CA SER A 526 -10.54 -6.92 -1.39
C SER A 526 -10.99 -8.38 -1.35
N TYR A 527 -10.12 -9.32 -1.04
CA TYR A 527 -10.36 -10.76 -1.09
C TYR A 527 -11.48 -11.25 -0.12
N ILE A 528 -11.73 -10.56 0.99
CA ILE A 528 -12.88 -10.83 1.88
C ILE A 528 -14.10 -10.02 1.42
N GLY A 529 -13.93 -8.73 1.20
CA GLY A 529 -15.04 -7.81 0.92
C GLY A 529 -15.80 -8.16 -0.37
N LEU A 530 -15.07 -8.39 -1.47
CA LEU A 530 -15.69 -8.79 -2.74
C LEU A 530 -16.25 -10.21 -2.70
N ALA A 531 -15.63 -11.12 -1.96
CA ALA A 531 -16.05 -12.51 -1.90
C ALA A 531 -17.47 -12.68 -1.34
N LYS A 532 -17.91 -11.79 -0.44
CA LYS A 532 -19.25 -11.85 0.19
C LYS A 532 -20.41 -11.87 -0.81
N GLU A 533 -20.24 -11.19 -1.92
CA GLU A 533 -21.27 -11.07 -2.97
C GLU A 533 -21.12 -12.14 -4.07
N TYR A 534 -20.07 -12.97 -4.01
CA TYR A 534 -19.77 -13.92 -5.07
C TYR A 534 -20.26 -15.31 -4.78
N PRO A 535 -20.78 -16.02 -5.81
CA PRO A 535 -21.22 -17.41 -5.71
C PRO A 535 -20.08 -18.35 -5.37
N ALA A 536 -20.37 -19.63 -5.20
CA ALA A 536 -19.37 -20.69 -5.07
C ALA A 536 -18.41 -20.72 -6.26
N SER A 537 -17.23 -21.30 -6.11
CA SER A 537 -16.27 -21.50 -7.19
C SER A 537 -15.77 -22.96 -7.22
N LEU A 538 -15.34 -23.41 -8.42
CA LEU A 538 -15.02 -24.82 -8.66
C LEU A 538 -13.66 -25.28 -8.09
N ASP A 539 -13.15 -24.57 -7.12
CA ASP A 539 -12.03 -24.93 -6.27
C ASP A 539 -12.48 -25.43 -4.88
N GLY A 540 -13.78 -25.64 -4.69
CA GLY A 540 -14.39 -26.11 -3.45
C GLY A 540 -14.78 -25.00 -2.47
N ARG A 541 -14.69 -23.71 -2.88
CA ARG A 541 -15.08 -22.53 -2.08
C ARG A 541 -16.60 -22.35 -2.09
N HIS A 542 -17.20 -22.17 -0.93
CA HIS A 542 -18.61 -21.81 -0.80
C HIS A 542 -18.88 -20.34 -1.16
N LYS A 543 -20.15 -20.05 -1.42
CA LYS A 543 -20.64 -18.68 -1.60
C LYS A 543 -20.26 -17.82 -0.38
N GLY A 544 -19.64 -16.69 -0.64
CA GLY A 544 -19.28 -15.72 0.42
C GLY A 544 -17.98 -16.01 1.16
N ASP A 545 -17.40 -17.22 1.03
CA ASP A 545 -16.08 -17.50 1.60
C ASP A 545 -15.01 -16.61 0.99
N PRO A 546 -13.94 -16.23 1.74
CA PRO A 546 -12.86 -15.42 1.21
C PRO A 546 -12.21 -16.02 -0.03
N PHE A 547 -11.78 -15.16 -0.96
CA PHE A 547 -10.87 -15.54 -2.04
C PHE A 547 -9.46 -15.78 -1.51
N ALA A 548 -8.59 -16.31 -2.35
CA ALA A 548 -7.16 -16.38 -2.06
C ALA A 548 -6.56 -15.00 -1.80
N VAL A 549 -5.62 -14.92 -0.87
CA VAL A 549 -4.86 -13.71 -0.60
C VAL A 549 -3.75 -13.58 -1.64
N HIS A 550 -3.79 -12.51 -2.42
CA HIS A 550 -2.76 -12.23 -3.42
C HIS A 550 -2.57 -13.37 -4.45
N ILE A 551 -1.35 -13.60 -4.87
CA ILE A 551 -0.98 -14.75 -5.72
C ILE A 551 -0.44 -15.91 -4.86
N SER A 552 -1.11 -16.18 -3.75
CA SER A 552 -0.71 -17.22 -2.79
C SER A 552 -1.58 -18.47 -2.93
N PRO A 553 -1.00 -19.65 -2.74
CA PRO A 553 -1.77 -20.91 -2.75
C PRO A 553 -2.82 -20.96 -1.64
N ILE A 554 -3.86 -21.72 -1.89
CA ILE A 554 -4.94 -22.04 -0.93
C ILE A 554 -5.00 -23.54 -0.61
N SER A 555 -3.91 -24.26 -0.86
CA SER A 555 -3.77 -25.69 -0.60
C SER A 555 -2.62 -25.97 0.37
N SER A 556 -2.82 -26.89 1.30
CA SER A 556 -1.81 -27.34 2.28
C SER A 556 -0.76 -28.30 1.71
N ASN A 557 -0.92 -28.78 0.48
CA ASN A 557 -0.10 -29.85 -0.09
C ASN A 557 1.06 -29.36 -0.97
N ILE A 558 1.43 -28.06 -0.87
CA ILE A 558 2.47 -27.47 -1.71
C ILE A 558 3.61 -26.99 -0.79
N ASP A 559 4.83 -27.45 -1.07
CA ASP A 559 6.02 -27.01 -0.32
C ASP A 559 6.39 -25.56 -0.66
N ILE A 560 7.01 -24.87 0.30
CA ILE A 560 7.47 -23.48 0.09
C ILE A 560 8.41 -23.34 -1.08
N SER A 561 9.31 -24.31 -1.31
CA SER A 561 10.23 -24.27 -2.44
C SER A 561 9.47 -24.32 -3.76
N GLU A 562 8.44 -25.16 -3.84
CA GLU A 562 7.57 -25.29 -5.02
C GLU A 562 6.77 -23.99 -5.26
N ILE A 563 6.21 -23.37 -4.19
CA ILE A 563 5.53 -22.07 -4.28
C ILE A 563 6.45 -20.99 -4.83
N LEU A 564 7.69 -20.94 -4.34
CA LEU A 564 8.68 -19.94 -4.77
C LEU A 564 9.15 -20.19 -6.21
N ASP A 565 9.31 -21.43 -6.62
CA ASP A 565 9.67 -21.81 -7.98
C ASP A 565 8.53 -21.50 -8.96
N PHE A 566 7.30 -21.81 -8.60
CA PHE A 566 6.10 -21.42 -9.33
C PHE A 566 6.04 -19.89 -9.52
N ALA A 567 6.13 -19.12 -8.44
CA ALA A 567 6.00 -17.68 -8.48
C ALA A 567 7.13 -17.00 -9.28
N SER A 568 8.34 -17.58 -9.24
CA SER A 568 9.49 -17.13 -10.05
C SER A 568 9.33 -17.43 -11.54
N SER A 569 8.43 -18.36 -11.91
CA SER A 569 8.13 -18.74 -13.29
C SER A 569 6.99 -17.93 -13.91
N LEU A 570 6.34 -17.07 -13.13
CA LEU A 570 5.29 -16.19 -13.62
C LEU A 570 5.86 -15.02 -14.43
N LYS A 571 5.13 -14.61 -15.46
CA LYS A 571 5.52 -13.58 -16.41
C LYS A 571 4.76 -12.28 -16.14
N TYR A 572 5.49 -11.25 -15.76
CA TYR A 572 4.95 -9.94 -15.39
C TYR A 572 5.16 -8.86 -16.47
N GLU A 573 5.55 -9.25 -17.69
CA GLU A 573 5.85 -8.34 -18.80
C GLU A 573 4.62 -7.48 -19.22
N GLY A 574 4.89 -6.42 -19.94
CA GLY A 574 3.88 -5.48 -20.40
C GLY A 574 3.35 -4.62 -19.26
N ASN A 575 2.06 -4.68 -19.00
CA ASN A 575 1.40 -3.91 -17.95
C ASN A 575 1.15 -4.68 -16.64
N ARG A 576 1.61 -5.94 -16.52
CA ARG A 576 1.32 -6.84 -15.40
C ARG A 576 2.25 -6.62 -14.20
N MET A 577 2.44 -5.38 -13.78
CA MET A 577 3.42 -4.97 -12.78
C MET A 577 2.84 -4.16 -11.61
N ASN A 578 1.52 -4.18 -11.40
CA ASN A 578 0.89 -3.37 -10.35
C ASN A 578 0.74 -4.13 -9.01
N GLY A 579 1.80 -4.80 -8.54
CA GLY A 579 1.79 -5.58 -7.31
C GLY A 579 1.43 -7.05 -7.54
N ASN A 580 2.41 -7.92 -7.28
CA ASN A 580 2.29 -9.36 -7.48
C ASN A 580 2.99 -10.07 -6.31
N VAL A 581 2.35 -10.01 -5.15
CA VAL A 581 2.91 -10.51 -3.89
C VAL A 581 2.62 -11.99 -3.71
N VAL A 582 3.66 -12.74 -3.41
CA VAL A 582 3.52 -14.07 -2.79
C VAL A 582 3.54 -13.89 -1.28
N ASP A 583 2.45 -14.26 -0.63
CA ASP A 583 2.32 -14.25 0.82
C ASP A 583 2.26 -15.69 1.33
N PHE A 584 3.14 -16.05 2.24
CA PHE A 584 3.09 -17.35 2.91
C PHE A 584 3.45 -17.25 4.39
N ILE A 585 3.00 -18.26 5.13
CA ILE A 585 3.33 -18.39 6.54
C ILE A 585 4.60 -19.23 6.65
N VAL A 586 5.61 -18.70 7.35
CA VAL A 586 6.90 -19.35 7.55
C VAL A 586 6.72 -20.56 8.49
N PRO A 587 6.95 -21.80 8.02
CA PRO A 587 6.83 -22.97 8.86
C PRO A 587 7.84 -22.95 10.04
N ALA A 588 7.49 -23.62 11.13
CA ALA A 588 8.33 -23.70 12.31
C ALA A 588 9.73 -24.28 12.06
N SER A 589 9.91 -25.10 11.04
CA SER A 589 11.22 -25.64 10.64
C SER A 589 12.18 -24.56 10.16
N TYR A 590 11.67 -23.50 9.52
CA TYR A 590 12.48 -22.37 9.04
C TYR A 590 12.73 -21.34 10.15
N THR A 591 11.80 -21.15 11.08
CA THR A 591 12.03 -20.27 12.23
C THR A 591 13.19 -20.76 13.10
N LYS A 592 13.41 -22.08 13.15
CA LYS A 592 14.53 -22.73 13.85
C LYS A 592 15.84 -22.71 13.07
N ASN A 593 15.80 -22.44 11.76
CA ASN A 593 16.98 -22.38 10.90
C ASN A 593 16.91 -21.15 9.96
N PRO A 594 17.19 -19.95 10.46
CA PRO A 594 17.12 -18.72 9.68
C PRO A 594 18.02 -18.71 8.43
N ASP A 595 19.19 -19.33 8.48
CA ASP A 595 20.13 -19.38 7.34
C ASP A 595 19.53 -20.17 6.14
N LYS A 596 18.74 -21.21 6.43
CA LYS A 596 18.02 -21.94 5.38
C LYS A 596 16.98 -21.03 4.72
N LEU A 597 16.26 -20.21 5.51
CA LEU A 597 15.30 -19.26 4.97
C LEU A 597 15.99 -18.20 4.10
N VAL A 598 17.12 -17.64 4.56
CA VAL A 598 17.94 -16.71 3.75
C VAL A 598 18.29 -17.34 2.40
N THR A 599 18.79 -18.58 2.40
CA THR A 599 19.23 -19.27 1.17
C THR A 599 18.08 -19.44 0.18
N ILE A 600 16.91 -19.88 0.66
CA ILE A 600 15.71 -20.09 -0.17
C ILE A 600 15.24 -18.77 -0.78
N LEU A 601 15.11 -17.70 0.02
CA LEU A 601 14.60 -16.42 -0.47
C LEU A 601 15.58 -15.75 -1.44
N LYS A 602 16.88 -15.81 -1.19
CA LYS A 602 17.90 -15.37 -2.16
C LYS A 602 17.79 -16.12 -3.49
N THR A 603 17.55 -17.43 -3.43
CA THR A 603 17.39 -18.26 -4.63
C THR A 603 16.14 -17.86 -5.40
N ALA A 604 15.01 -17.65 -4.71
CA ALA A 604 13.76 -17.20 -5.32
C ALA A 604 13.91 -15.82 -5.99
N CYS A 605 14.59 -14.87 -5.33
CA CYS A 605 14.87 -13.56 -5.93
C CYS A 605 15.73 -13.69 -7.20
N LYS A 606 16.77 -14.54 -7.18
CA LYS A 606 17.59 -14.79 -8.38
C LYS A 606 16.81 -15.46 -9.53
N LYS A 607 15.81 -16.28 -9.21
CA LYS A 607 14.94 -16.93 -10.19
C LYS A 607 13.90 -15.99 -10.80
N GLY A 608 13.65 -14.83 -10.21
CA GLY A 608 12.75 -13.83 -10.79
C GLY A 608 11.45 -13.57 -10.03
N ILE A 609 11.35 -13.91 -8.74
CA ILE A 609 10.18 -13.58 -7.94
C ILE A 609 10.01 -12.05 -7.87
N PHE A 610 8.77 -11.58 -7.93
CA PHE A 610 8.47 -10.14 -7.96
C PHE A 610 8.52 -9.51 -6.57
N GLU A 611 7.69 -9.98 -5.64
CA GLU A 611 7.56 -9.48 -4.28
C GLU A 611 7.24 -10.61 -3.30
N LEU A 612 7.76 -10.50 -2.09
CA LEU A 612 7.55 -11.47 -1.03
C LEU A 612 7.03 -10.83 0.25
N GLN A 613 5.99 -11.41 0.80
CA GLN A 613 5.47 -11.12 2.13
C GLN A 613 5.51 -12.39 2.98
N LEU A 614 6.11 -12.31 4.16
CA LEU A 614 6.23 -13.44 5.04
C LEU A 614 5.50 -13.18 6.36
N ASN A 615 4.66 -14.14 6.74
CA ASN A 615 4.01 -14.17 8.04
C ASN A 615 4.70 -15.19 8.95
N VAL A 616 4.85 -14.86 10.21
CA VAL A 616 5.32 -15.79 11.25
C VAL A 616 4.19 -15.95 12.24
N LEU A 617 3.30 -16.87 11.93
CA LEU A 617 2.08 -17.12 12.70
C LEU A 617 2.07 -18.58 13.19
N ASP A 618 1.53 -18.76 14.39
CA ASP A 618 1.24 -20.06 14.97
C ASP A 618 -0.27 -20.14 15.23
N LYS A 619 -0.93 -21.16 14.64
CA LYS A 619 -2.37 -21.37 14.75
C LYS A 619 -2.86 -21.44 16.19
N LYS A 620 -2.12 -22.17 17.06
CA LYS A 620 -2.49 -22.31 18.46
C LYS A 620 -2.47 -20.97 19.18
N THR A 621 -1.45 -20.16 18.89
CA THR A 621 -1.33 -18.80 19.41
C THR A 621 -2.49 -17.90 18.94
N LEU A 622 -2.89 -17.99 17.67
CA LEU A 622 -4.00 -17.21 17.15
C LEU A 622 -5.35 -17.61 17.75
N ILE A 623 -5.59 -18.91 17.94
CA ILE A 623 -6.81 -19.42 18.59
C ILE A 623 -6.86 -18.96 20.06
N ASP A 624 -5.74 -19.09 20.80
CA ASP A 624 -5.69 -18.64 22.20
C ASP A 624 -5.83 -17.12 22.32
N ALA A 625 -5.21 -16.35 21.41
CA ALA A 625 -5.35 -14.89 21.35
C ALA A 625 -6.79 -14.44 21.03
N LYS A 626 -7.51 -15.20 20.20
CA LYS A 626 -8.93 -14.93 19.91
C LYS A 626 -9.81 -15.19 21.14
N ALA A 627 -9.50 -16.25 21.90
CA ALA A 627 -10.23 -16.61 23.12
C ALA A 627 -9.86 -15.76 24.35
N HIS A 628 -8.62 -15.31 24.42
CA HIS A 628 -8.03 -14.59 25.57
C HIS A 628 -7.23 -13.35 25.12
N PRO A 629 -7.89 -12.34 24.52
CA PRO A 629 -7.22 -11.17 23.94
C PRO A 629 -6.36 -10.39 24.96
N GLU A 630 -6.70 -10.42 26.22
CA GLU A 630 -5.97 -9.78 27.31
C GLU A 630 -4.56 -10.35 27.53
N LYS A 631 -4.30 -11.61 27.13
CA LYS A 631 -2.96 -12.23 27.22
C LYS A 631 -2.05 -11.78 26.06
N TYR A 632 -2.62 -11.27 24.97
CA TYR A 632 -1.91 -10.95 23.74
C TYR A 632 -2.13 -9.51 23.28
N PRO A 633 -1.94 -8.48 24.14
CA PRO A 633 -2.28 -7.09 23.81
C PRO A 633 -1.43 -6.53 22.66
N ASN A 634 -0.25 -7.09 22.42
CA ASN A 634 0.71 -6.61 21.43
C ASN A 634 0.99 -7.64 20.31
N LEU A 635 0.12 -8.64 20.13
CA LEU A 635 0.28 -9.59 19.03
C LEU A 635 0.05 -8.89 17.70
N ILE A 636 1.10 -8.76 16.91
CA ILE A 636 1.05 -8.17 15.58
C ILE A 636 0.89 -9.30 14.55
N VAL A 637 0.06 -9.08 13.57
CA VAL A 637 -0.14 -9.99 12.45
C VAL A 637 -0.09 -9.22 11.14
N ARG A 638 0.42 -9.86 10.09
CA ARG A 638 0.34 -9.34 8.73
C ARG A 638 -0.94 -9.83 8.08
N VAL A 639 -1.81 -8.93 7.67
CA VAL A 639 -3.13 -9.29 7.14
C VAL A 639 -3.08 -9.46 5.62
N TRP A 640 -2.80 -8.36 4.95
CA TRP A 640 -2.51 -8.25 3.52
C TRP A 640 -1.62 -7.04 3.32
N GLY A 641 -1.26 -6.38 2.53
CA GLY A 641 -0.36 -5.21 2.44
C GLY A 641 -0.16 -4.34 3.72
N PHE A 642 -0.69 -4.73 4.87
CA PHE A 642 -0.52 -4.03 6.15
C PHE A 642 -0.43 -5.00 7.35
N SER A 643 0.13 -4.49 8.45
CA SER A 643 0.14 -5.18 9.75
C SER A 643 -0.81 -4.49 10.71
N ALA A 644 -1.39 -5.25 11.64
CA ALA A 644 -2.28 -4.75 12.69
C ALA A 644 -2.05 -5.51 13.99
N TYR A 645 -2.53 -4.95 15.09
CA TYR A 645 -2.71 -5.74 16.30
C TYR A 645 -3.86 -6.72 16.08
N PHE A 646 -3.65 -8.00 16.38
CA PHE A 646 -4.64 -9.05 16.14
C PHE A 646 -5.96 -8.76 16.84
N ASN A 647 -5.90 -8.21 18.05
CA ASN A 647 -7.10 -7.88 18.83
C ASN A 647 -7.98 -6.80 18.19
N ASP A 648 -7.38 -5.90 17.40
CA ASP A 648 -8.08 -4.79 16.76
C ASP A 648 -8.77 -5.20 15.44
N LEU A 649 -8.51 -6.41 14.94
CA LEU A 649 -9.10 -6.90 13.70
C LEU A 649 -10.56 -7.32 13.88
N PRO A 650 -11.41 -7.11 12.85
CA PRO A 650 -12.72 -7.74 12.77
C PRO A 650 -12.63 -9.27 12.82
N GLU A 651 -13.65 -9.93 13.37
CA GLU A 651 -13.67 -11.39 13.54
C GLU A 651 -13.41 -12.16 12.24
N GLU A 652 -13.96 -11.71 11.13
CA GLU A 652 -13.77 -12.33 9.81
C GLU A 652 -12.30 -12.38 9.37
N TYR A 653 -11.49 -11.36 9.75
CA TYR A 653 -10.05 -11.35 9.46
C TYR A 653 -9.28 -12.26 10.42
N LYS A 654 -9.68 -12.33 11.68
CA LYS A 654 -9.09 -13.26 12.66
C LYS A 654 -9.30 -14.70 12.22
N ASP A 655 -10.52 -15.03 11.80
CA ASP A 655 -10.87 -16.38 11.31
C ASP A 655 -10.10 -16.74 10.04
N ASN A 656 -9.98 -15.82 9.10
CA ASN A 656 -9.19 -16.03 7.89
C ASN A 656 -7.70 -16.26 8.19
N LEU A 657 -7.11 -15.51 9.13
CA LEU A 657 -5.72 -15.72 9.53
C LEU A 657 -5.50 -17.10 10.19
N ILE A 658 -6.46 -17.56 11.01
CA ILE A 658 -6.42 -18.90 11.62
C ILE A 658 -6.49 -19.98 10.53
N GLN A 659 -7.42 -19.86 9.58
CA GLN A 659 -7.55 -20.78 8.43
C GLN A 659 -6.27 -20.81 7.58
N ARG A 660 -5.68 -19.64 7.32
CA ARG A 660 -4.40 -19.58 6.57
C ARG A 660 -3.26 -20.25 7.32
N ALA A 661 -3.20 -20.10 8.65
CA ALA A 661 -2.18 -20.77 9.46
C ALA A 661 -2.32 -22.31 9.38
N GLU A 662 -3.53 -22.85 9.21
CA GLU A 662 -3.76 -24.28 9.01
C GLU A 662 -3.12 -24.83 7.73
N LEU A 663 -2.99 -24.01 6.67
CA LEU A 663 -2.44 -24.47 5.40
C LEU A 663 -0.94 -24.78 5.47
N TYR A 664 -0.23 -24.29 6.50
CA TYR A 664 1.23 -24.40 6.65
C TYR A 664 1.67 -25.20 7.89
N GLU A 665 0.74 -25.85 8.59
CA GLU A 665 1.03 -26.82 9.66
C GLU A 665 1.30 -28.22 9.07
#